data_04658343772587ababc041fac35f3210
#
_entry.id   04658343772587ababc041fac35f3210
#
_cell.length_a   1.000
_cell.length_b   1.000
_cell.length_c   1.000
_cell.angle_alpha   90.00
_cell.angle_beta   90.00
_cell.angle_gamma   90.00
#
_symmetry.space_group_name_H-M   'P 1'
#
loop_
_entity.id
_entity.type
_entity.pdbx_description
1 polymer ?
#
loop_
_entity_poly.entity_id
_entity_poly.type
_entity_poly.pdbx_seq_one_letter_code
_entity_poly.pdbx_strand_id
1 'polypeptide(L)'
;MSMNNIEHVVLLMLENRSFDSMLGWLYEKDAPALNIPEASAGDRFRGLQSMDLAAFTNSAMDGRISSPPVRGSSGPTVPGISPGEEFEHVNMQFFEKDEVGGQERATMKGVLKDYVRVLKGDKYSDADILRRAGMIMDTHTPNQLPVLNQLARHYAVSDGWFASVPSQTNPNRAFTLCGSSHGLASNGFLEQDRRAREIEKILGMGIGDDRFPDDTIFNAIDEIGGDWQVFWETSLIPEKLSKLLRIAGDIGPLVKLLGPLGLLLGILLDRLKPFSGYLQELSSGQLDSCYTYRLFPRIREKIQNAAQHFSKVEEFHKLARGGKLPKFSFIEPFWTISKTAVGSGLEKLVTQMGNDYHPPANLIVGENYVKQIYESLIANPETWRKTLLIITFDEFVGSFDHVSPPAATPPWGKDGKPDFPLQNNFNFDRFGARVPAILVSPYVQKGTVFRASGDVPYDHTSIIATTLKWLGDEKRVAGFGARAALAPTFENVLTLDQPRTDERALDFLHITRNMGDPVKYGDLFFLRNQHGKYLSAFKHGWKTAAEDILPNASKDIGSDLNLAAFFPTLGNSEKAALFFLNHDPDRPSEVKNNDRLWVVSSEAGLGAYDFLGAWADSHDCYYYNTYLEGKDEEKQIWTVQKVNKVDGPLRYGDQIYLVNQFYKDQRLTRDTRLLQGEWIATAKGGDYWTIEPVPR
;
A
#
# COMPACT_ATOMS: atom_id res chain seq x y z
N MET A 1 31.13 -0.62 -15.14
CA MET A 1 30.94 0.77 -15.59
C MET A 1 29.79 1.50 -14.88
N SER A 2 28.97 0.88 -14.21
CA SER A 2 27.59 1.25 -14.06
C SER A 2 27.24 2.16 -12.89
N MET A 3 27.70 1.93 -11.67
CA MET A 3 27.33 2.80 -10.55
C MET A 3 28.28 4.00 -10.30
N ASN A 4 29.33 4.16 -11.10
CA ASN A 4 30.26 5.29 -10.93
C ASN A 4 29.63 6.67 -11.20
N ASN A 5 28.52 6.69 -11.95
CA ASN A 5 27.77 7.91 -12.24
C ASN A 5 26.66 8.18 -11.23
N ILE A 6 26.43 7.26 -10.29
CA ILE A 6 25.39 7.40 -9.25
C ILE A 6 26.02 8.07 -8.02
N GLU A 7 25.40 9.15 -7.58
CA GLU A 7 25.76 9.86 -6.36
C GLU A 7 24.70 9.66 -5.26
N HIS A 8 23.47 9.28 -5.64
CA HIS A 8 22.35 9.12 -4.73
C HIS A 8 21.64 7.79 -4.97
N VAL A 9 21.57 6.97 -3.94
CA VAL A 9 20.73 5.76 -3.90
C VAL A 9 19.54 6.02 -2.99
N VAL A 10 18.33 5.83 -3.50
CA VAL A 10 17.07 5.98 -2.76
C VAL A 10 16.41 4.61 -2.70
N LEU A 11 16.20 4.07 -1.51
CA LEU A 11 15.48 2.83 -1.28
C LEU A 11 14.09 3.14 -0.74
N LEU A 12 13.07 2.78 -1.51
CA LEU A 12 11.67 2.77 -1.10
C LEU A 12 11.24 1.32 -0.89
N MET A 13 10.98 0.94 0.34
CA MET A 13 10.50 -0.39 0.69
C MET A 13 9.03 -0.32 1.12
N LEU A 14 8.18 -0.95 0.33
CA LEU A 14 6.73 -1.03 0.49
C LEU A 14 6.34 -2.35 1.16
N GLU A 15 5.04 -2.62 1.32
CA GLU A 15 4.51 -3.71 2.13
C GLU A 15 3.73 -4.74 1.32
N ASN A 16 4.02 -5.98 1.60
CA ASN A 16 3.14 -7.14 1.57
C ASN A 16 2.41 -7.40 0.24
N ARG A 17 3.15 -7.50 -0.88
CA ARG A 17 2.58 -7.92 -2.17
C ARG A 17 3.54 -8.81 -2.95
N SER A 18 3.01 -9.90 -3.51
CA SER A 18 3.77 -10.77 -4.39
C SER A 18 4.03 -10.13 -5.75
N PHE A 19 5.03 -10.64 -6.45
CA PHE A 19 5.34 -10.20 -7.81
C PHE A 19 4.16 -10.42 -8.76
N ASP A 20 3.56 -11.61 -8.78
CA ASP A 20 2.48 -11.92 -9.71
C ASP A 20 1.22 -11.11 -9.44
N SER A 21 0.92 -10.82 -8.17
CA SER A 21 -0.26 -10.03 -7.83
C SER A 21 -0.19 -8.59 -8.34
N MET A 22 1.02 -8.04 -8.53
CA MET A 22 1.24 -6.63 -8.89
C MET A 22 1.75 -6.43 -10.31
N LEU A 23 2.62 -7.31 -10.79
CA LEU A 23 3.37 -7.16 -12.04
C LEU A 23 3.26 -8.38 -12.97
N GLY A 24 2.51 -9.42 -12.58
CA GLY A 24 2.42 -10.66 -13.35
C GLY A 24 1.94 -10.49 -14.79
N TRP A 25 1.20 -9.42 -15.09
CA TRP A 25 0.67 -9.09 -16.42
C TRP A 25 1.48 -8.02 -17.16
N LEU A 26 2.66 -7.65 -16.65
CA LEU A 26 3.43 -6.52 -17.17
C LEU A 26 3.70 -6.58 -18.68
N TYR A 27 4.01 -7.74 -19.22
CA TYR A 27 4.32 -7.96 -20.64
C TYR A 27 3.28 -8.82 -21.36
N GLU A 28 1.99 -8.67 -21.03
CA GLU A 28 0.91 -9.46 -21.64
C GLU A 28 0.72 -9.22 -23.16
N LYS A 29 1.17 -8.07 -23.66
CA LYS A 29 0.96 -7.65 -25.06
C LYS A 29 2.25 -7.58 -25.89
N ASP A 30 3.41 -7.65 -25.24
CA ASP A 30 4.71 -7.51 -25.87
C ASP A 30 5.78 -8.27 -25.05
N ALA A 31 7.05 -7.98 -25.31
CA ALA A 31 8.16 -8.60 -24.60
C ALA A 31 9.14 -7.56 -24.10
N PRO A 32 9.97 -7.88 -23.07
CA PRO A 32 11.07 -7.02 -22.65
C PRO A 32 12.00 -6.66 -23.80
N ALA A 33 12.54 -5.45 -23.78
CA ALA A 33 13.55 -5.02 -24.76
C ALA A 33 14.91 -5.65 -24.48
N LEU A 34 15.25 -5.85 -23.20
CA LEU A 34 16.51 -6.42 -22.75
C LEU A 34 16.25 -7.41 -21.61
N ASN A 35 17.02 -8.51 -21.61
CA ASN A 35 17.13 -9.43 -20.48
C ASN A 35 18.56 -9.46 -19.95
N ILE A 36 18.72 -9.45 -18.64
CA ILE A 36 20.00 -9.57 -17.93
C ILE A 36 19.87 -10.69 -16.89
N PRO A 37 20.58 -11.82 -17.04
CA PRO A 37 21.34 -12.21 -18.23
C PRO A 37 20.43 -12.44 -19.44
N GLU A 38 21.01 -12.60 -20.62
CA GLU A 38 20.28 -12.94 -21.85
C GLU A 38 19.39 -14.16 -21.61
N ALA A 39 18.16 -14.09 -22.07
CA ALA A 39 17.15 -15.11 -21.88
C ALA A 39 16.64 -15.68 -23.21
N SER A 40 16.31 -16.98 -23.21
CA SER A 40 15.64 -17.59 -24.35
C SER A 40 14.25 -16.97 -24.60
N ALA A 41 13.72 -17.12 -25.80
CA ALA A 41 12.42 -16.54 -26.19
C ALA A 41 11.27 -16.91 -25.25
N GLY A 42 11.28 -18.13 -24.68
CA GLY A 42 10.23 -18.59 -23.76
C GLY A 42 10.44 -18.19 -22.29
N ASP A 43 11.61 -17.62 -21.93
CA ASP A 43 11.96 -17.23 -20.54
C ASP A 43 12.29 -15.73 -20.41
N ARG A 44 11.79 -14.91 -21.33
CA ARG A 44 12.08 -13.48 -21.30
C ARG A 44 11.41 -12.74 -20.15
N PHE A 45 10.26 -13.24 -19.68
CA PHE A 45 9.55 -12.68 -18.53
C PHE A 45 8.75 -13.78 -17.83
N ARG A 46 9.00 -13.97 -16.54
CA ARG A 46 8.34 -14.98 -15.70
C ARG A 46 7.09 -14.39 -15.02
N GLY A 47 6.14 -13.94 -15.83
CA GLY A 47 4.83 -13.47 -15.39
C GLY A 47 3.71 -14.45 -15.73
N LEU A 48 2.46 -14.01 -15.65
CA LEU A 48 1.27 -14.84 -15.78
C LEU A 48 0.76 -15.00 -17.22
N GLN A 49 1.20 -14.15 -18.15
CA GLN A 49 0.62 -14.04 -19.50
C GLN A 49 0.72 -15.29 -20.37
N SER A 50 1.67 -16.18 -20.08
CA SER A 50 1.89 -17.43 -20.83
C SER A 50 1.63 -18.68 -20.01
N MET A 51 1.08 -18.52 -18.79
CA MET A 51 0.88 -19.63 -17.86
C MET A 51 -0.48 -20.29 -18.06
N ASP A 52 -0.52 -21.62 -17.89
CA ASP A 52 -1.79 -22.31 -17.67
C ASP A 52 -2.26 -22.02 -16.23
N LEU A 53 -3.09 -21.01 -16.06
CA LEU A 53 -3.59 -20.60 -14.75
C LEU A 53 -4.41 -21.71 -14.07
N ALA A 54 -5.05 -22.60 -14.82
CA ALA A 54 -5.81 -23.69 -14.27
C ALA A 54 -4.92 -24.68 -13.51
N ALA A 55 -3.64 -24.80 -13.91
CA ALA A 55 -2.67 -25.63 -13.20
C ALA A 55 -2.40 -25.16 -11.74
N PHE A 56 -2.68 -23.89 -11.46
CA PHE A 56 -2.53 -23.26 -10.13
C PHE A 56 -3.87 -23.08 -9.41
N THR A 57 -4.90 -23.81 -9.81
CA THR A 57 -6.18 -23.77 -9.08
C THR A 57 -5.99 -24.15 -7.62
N ASN A 58 -6.37 -23.27 -6.74
CA ASN A 58 -6.43 -23.47 -5.30
C ASN A 58 -7.84 -23.92 -4.88
N SER A 59 -7.96 -24.77 -3.88
CA SER A 59 -9.25 -25.27 -3.38
C SER A 59 -9.28 -25.24 -1.86
N ALA A 60 -10.46 -24.96 -1.31
CA ALA A 60 -10.71 -24.95 0.12
C ALA A 60 -12.13 -25.43 0.46
N MET A 61 -12.41 -25.61 1.76
CA MET A 61 -13.71 -26.05 2.27
C MET A 61 -14.23 -27.34 1.57
N ASP A 62 -13.34 -28.34 1.46
CA ASP A 62 -13.64 -29.64 0.80
C ASP A 62 -14.13 -29.47 -0.65
N GLY A 63 -13.52 -28.53 -1.38
CA GLY A 63 -13.84 -28.25 -2.78
C GLY A 63 -15.07 -27.36 -3.00
N ARG A 64 -15.72 -26.88 -1.95
CA ARG A 64 -16.86 -25.95 -2.08
C ARG A 64 -16.47 -24.60 -2.66
N ILE A 65 -15.21 -24.22 -2.53
CA ILE A 65 -14.61 -23.06 -3.20
C ILE A 65 -13.32 -23.47 -3.91
N SER A 66 -13.17 -23.03 -5.13
CA SER A 66 -12.00 -23.32 -5.95
C SER A 66 -11.78 -22.14 -6.90
N SER A 67 -10.56 -21.65 -7.00
CA SER A 67 -10.21 -20.54 -7.89
C SER A 67 -8.81 -20.72 -8.46
N PRO A 68 -8.63 -20.61 -9.77
CA PRO A 68 -7.33 -20.31 -10.35
C PRO A 68 -6.93 -18.86 -10.03
N PRO A 69 -5.70 -18.44 -10.28
CA PRO A 69 -5.35 -17.03 -10.33
C PRO A 69 -6.24 -16.29 -11.34
N VAL A 70 -6.77 -15.13 -10.94
CA VAL A 70 -7.73 -14.36 -11.75
C VAL A 70 -7.03 -13.11 -12.29
N ARG A 71 -7.14 -12.89 -13.62
CA ARG A 71 -6.64 -11.67 -14.22
C ARG A 71 -7.57 -10.50 -13.93
N GLY A 72 -7.04 -9.49 -13.30
CA GLY A 72 -7.76 -8.32 -12.81
C GLY A 72 -8.30 -8.51 -11.40
N SER A 73 -8.32 -7.42 -10.67
CA SER A 73 -8.86 -7.38 -9.32
C SER A 73 -10.26 -6.76 -9.31
N SER A 74 -11.13 -7.27 -8.46
CA SER A 74 -12.48 -6.77 -8.27
C SER A 74 -12.53 -5.40 -7.56
N GLY A 75 -11.44 -4.92 -7.00
CA GLY A 75 -11.37 -3.60 -6.37
C GLY A 75 -9.97 -3.22 -5.89
N PRO A 76 -9.75 -1.94 -5.57
CA PRO A 76 -8.43 -1.44 -5.19
C PRO A 76 -8.01 -1.82 -3.76
N THR A 77 -8.89 -2.41 -2.98
CA THR A 77 -8.65 -2.83 -1.58
C THR A 77 -8.61 -4.36 -1.43
N VAL A 78 -8.49 -5.08 -2.55
CA VAL A 78 -8.45 -6.55 -2.57
C VAL A 78 -7.07 -7.06 -2.15
N PRO A 79 -7.03 -8.09 -1.31
CA PRO A 79 -8.13 -8.67 -0.55
C PRO A 79 -8.59 -7.72 0.57
N GLY A 80 -9.90 -7.67 0.82
CA GLY A 80 -10.50 -6.75 1.80
C GLY A 80 -10.21 -7.07 3.27
N ILE A 81 -9.44 -8.13 3.52
CA ILE A 81 -8.97 -8.59 4.83
C ILE A 81 -7.53 -9.02 4.64
N SER A 82 -6.65 -8.64 5.57
CA SER A 82 -5.25 -9.07 5.51
C SER A 82 -5.16 -10.59 5.55
N PRO A 83 -4.43 -11.21 4.62
CA PRO A 83 -4.10 -12.65 4.70
C PRO A 83 -3.20 -12.94 5.90
N GLY A 84 -2.98 -14.23 6.19
CA GLY A 84 -2.02 -14.65 7.19
C GLY A 84 -0.58 -14.46 6.69
N GLU A 85 0.27 -13.93 7.55
CA GLU A 85 1.64 -13.52 7.24
C GLU A 85 2.68 -14.31 8.02
N GLU A 86 2.27 -14.91 9.14
CA GLU A 86 3.17 -15.64 10.03
C GLU A 86 3.74 -16.89 9.32
N PHE A 87 4.86 -17.36 9.80
CA PHE A 87 5.60 -18.48 9.20
C PHE A 87 4.75 -19.72 8.93
N GLU A 88 3.83 -20.06 9.84
CA GLU A 88 2.91 -21.21 9.68
C GLU A 88 1.86 -20.94 8.58
N HIS A 89 1.40 -19.70 8.43
CA HIS A 89 0.52 -19.30 7.35
C HIS A 89 1.22 -19.44 6.01
N VAL A 90 2.46 -18.97 5.91
CA VAL A 90 3.27 -19.11 4.69
C VAL A 90 3.56 -20.57 4.35
N ASN A 91 3.82 -21.41 5.33
CA ASN A 91 3.94 -22.86 5.10
C ASN A 91 2.64 -23.44 4.51
N MET A 92 1.47 -23.06 5.05
CA MET A 92 0.19 -23.47 4.49
C MET A 92 0.00 -22.98 3.05
N GLN A 93 0.36 -21.73 2.76
CA GLN A 93 0.24 -21.15 1.42
C GLN A 93 1.12 -21.85 0.39
N PHE A 94 2.34 -22.19 0.77
CA PHE A 94 3.31 -22.83 -0.14
C PHE A 94 3.13 -24.33 -0.26
N PHE A 95 2.88 -25.03 0.84
CA PHE A 95 2.98 -26.48 0.93
C PHE A 95 1.66 -27.16 1.33
N GLU A 96 0.62 -26.38 1.62
CA GLU A 96 -0.67 -26.88 2.15
C GLU A 96 -0.55 -27.58 3.51
N LYS A 97 0.50 -27.27 4.27
CA LYS A 97 0.86 -27.84 5.58
C LYS A 97 1.32 -26.76 6.53
N ASP A 98 1.10 -26.92 7.83
CA ASP A 98 1.59 -25.98 8.86
C ASP A 98 3.10 -26.20 9.14
N GLU A 99 3.53 -27.47 9.12
CA GLU A 99 4.93 -27.84 9.33
C GLU A 99 5.52 -28.43 8.05
N VAL A 100 6.71 -27.97 7.69
CA VAL A 100 7.43 -28.41 6.48
C VAL A 100 8.79 -28.93 6.88
N GLY A 101 9.06 -30.18 6.54
CA GLY A 101 10.33 -30.85 6.78
C GLY A 101 11.17 -30.97 5.52
N GLY A 102 12.48 -30.73 5.65
CA GLY A 102 13.43 -30.94 4.57
C GLY A 102 13.28 -29.98 3.37
N GLN A 103 13.77 -30.43 2.21
CA GLN A 103 13.72 -29.64 0.96
C GLN A 103 12.48 -29.99 0.12
N GLU A 104 11.29 -29.78 0.67
CA GLU A 104 10.06 -29.94 -0.10
C GLU A 104 9.92 -28.80 -1.12
N ARG A 105 9.46 -29.14 -2.33
CA ARG A 105 9.13 -28.14 -3.34
C ARG A 105 7.76 -27.54 -3.04
N ALA A 106 7.66 -26.23 -2.99
CA ALA A 106 6.41 -25.53 -2.79
C ALA A 106 5.44 -25.76 -3.97
N THR A 107 4.18 -26.09 -3.66
CA THR A 107 3.12 -26.28 -4.66
C THR A 107 2.47 -24.95 -5.07
N MET A 108 2.52 -23.95 -4.21
CA MET A 108 1.85 -22.64 -4.33
C MET A 108 0.32 -22.78 -4.43
N LYS A 109 -0.26 -23.84 -3.89
CA LYS A 109 -1.70 -24.17 -3.99
C LYS A 109 -2.48 -24.01 -2.67
N GLY A 110 -1.83 -23.54 -1.63
CA GLY A 110 -2.45 -23.39 -0.31
C GLY A 110 -2.96 -21.97 0.01
N VAL A 111 -2.78 -21.00 -0.88
CA VAL A 111 -3.13 -19.59 -0.64
C VAL A 111 -4.61 -19.42 -0.27
N LEU A 112 -5.52 -19.98 -1.07
CA LEU A 112 -6.96 -19.93 -0.80
C LEU A 112 -7.34 -20.68 0.50
N LYS A 113 -6.69 -21.82 0.75
CA LYS A 113 -6.93 -22.64 1.94
C LYS A 113 -6.53 -21.88 3.22
N ASP A 114 -5.38 -21.23 3.19
CA ASP A 114 -4.90 -20.39 4.29
C ASP A 114 -5.79 -19.17 4.50
N TYR A 115 -6.19 -18.49 3.43
CA TYR A 115 -7.07 -17.33 3.53
C TYR A 115 -8.44 -17.69 4.13
N VAL A 116 -9.00 -18.86 3.78
CA VAL A 116 -10.21 -19.39 4.44
C VAL A 116 -9.96 -19.63 5.93
N ARG A 117 -8.77 -20.10 6.33
CA ARG A 117 -8.40 -20.25 7.74
C ARG A 117 -8.42 -18.92 8.48
N VAL A 118 -7.87 -17.86 7.88
CA VAL A 118 -7.90 -16.48 8.43
C VAL A 118 -9.34 -16.01 8.59
N LEU A 119 -10.17 -16.12 7.55
CA LEU A 119 -11.57 -15.70 7.60
C LEU A 119 -12.38 -16.45 8.68
N LYS A 120 -12.11 -17.74 8.87
CA LYS A 120 -12.72 -18.52 9.96
C LYS A 120 -12.24 -18.07 11.34
N GLY A 121 -10.97 -17.75 11.48
CA GLY A 121 -10.39 -17.18 12.71
C GLY A 121 -11.07 -15.85 13.07
N ASP A 122 -11.37 -15.03 12.08
CA ASP A 122 -12.13 -13.78 12.20
C ASP A 122 -13.65 -13.97 12.35
N LYS A 123 -14.11 -15.22 12.47
CA LYS A 123 -15.51 -15.60 12.70
C LYS A 123 -16.48 -15.21 11.56
N TYR A 124 -16.00 -15.15 10.31
CA TYR A 124 -16.90 -15.01 9.17
C TYR A 124 -17.78 -16.26 9.00
N SER A 125 -19.01 -16.05 8.56
CA SER A 125 -19.91 -17.16 8.23
C SER A 125 -19.43 -17.91 6.98
N ASP A 126 -19.79 -19.21 6.86
CA ASP A 126 -19.47 -19.98 5.65
C ASP A 126 -19.98 -19.29 4.37
N ALA A 127 -21.15 -18.63 4.44
CA ALA A 127 -21.70 -17.90 3.29
C ALA A 127 -20.83 -16.69 2.90
N ASP A 128 -20.30 -15.96 3.89
CA ASP A 128 -19.38 -14.85 3.65
C ASP A 128 -18.05 -15.32 3.11
N ILE A 129 -17.52 -16.44 3.64
CA ILE A 129 -16.28 -17.03 3.18
C ILE A 129 -16.42 -17.48 1.71
N LEU A 130 -17.49 -18.17 1.35
CA LEU A 130 -17.74 -18.62 -0.03
C LEU A 130 -17.84 -17.46 -1.02
N ARG A 131 -18.31 -16.31 -0.56
CA ARG A 131 -18.43 -15.10 -1.39
C ARG A 131 -17.09 -14.37 -1.56
N ARG A 132 -16.23 -14.34 -0.52
CA ARG A 132 -15.07 -13.44 -0.43
C ARG A 132 -13.74 -14.11 -0.69
N ALA A 133 -13.59 -15.38 -0.29
CA ALA A 133 -12.26 -15.97 -0.21
C ALA A 133 -11.56 -16.08 -1.56
N GLY A 134 -12.32 -16.20 -2.66
CA GLY A 134 -11.75 -16.27 -4.01
C GLY A 134 -10.94 -15.02 -4.40
N MET A 135 -11.23 -13.85 -3.83
CA MET A 135 -10.53 -12.60 -4.13
C MET A 135 -9.03 -12.63 -3.79
N ILE A 136 -8.58 -13.54 -2.94
CA ILE A 136 -7.15 -13.70 -2.65
C ILE A 136 -6.35 -14.14 -3.88
N MET A 137 -7.02 -14.71 -4.87
CA MET A 137 -6.42 -15.17 -6.13
C MET A 137 -6.43 -14.08 -7.22
N ASP A 138 -6.95 -12.88 -6.94
CA ASP A 138 -6.96 -11.76 -7.88
C ASP A 138 -5.54 -11.23 -8.11
N THR A 139 -5.24 -10.92 -9.37
CA THR A 139 -3.95 -10.35 -9.79
C THR A 139 -4.19 -9.10 -10.62
N HIS A 140 -3.54 -7.99 -10.26
CA HIS A 140 -3.82 -6.69 -10.86
C HIS A 140 -3.25 -6.56 -12.28
N THR A 141 -4.01 -5.91 -13.15
CA THR A 141 -3.53 -5.57 -14.51
C THR A 141 -2.71 -4.29 -14.51
N PRO A 142 -1.88 -4.05 -15.54
CA PRO A 142 -1.13 -2.80 -15.67
C PRO A 142 -1.99 -1.54 -15.67
N ASN A 143 -3.25 -1.63 -16.09
CA ASN A 143 -4.19 -0.50 -16.07
C ASN A 143 -4.74 -0.21 -14.67
N GLN A 144 -4.78 -1.20 -13.79
CA GLN A 144 -5.22 -1.03 -12.40
C GLN A 144 -4.13 -0.45 -11.50
N LEU A 145 -2.85 -0.67 -11.85
CA LEU A 145 -1.67 -0.15 -11.14
C LEU A 145 -0.74 0.56 -12.12
N PRO A 146 -1.16 1.70 -12.69
CA PRO A 146 -0.45 2.34 -13.79
C PRO A 146 0.90 2.91 -13.41
N VAL A 147 1.12 3.37 -12.17
CA VAL A 147 2.38 3.96 -11.75
C VAL A 147 3.46 2.90 -11.63
N LEU A 148 3.20 1.87 -10.83
CA LEU A 148 4.17 0.79 -10.60
C LEU A 148 4.52 0.06 -11.91
N ASN A 149 3.49 -0.28 -12.72
CA ASN A 149 3.69 -0.98 -13.97
C ASN A 149 4.40 -0.13 -15.03
N GLN A 150 4.09 1.16 -15.15
CA GLN A 150 4.80 2.03 -16.09
C GLN A 150 6.25 2.25 -15.68
N LEU A 151 6.56 2.40 -14.39
CA LEU A 151 7.94 2.48 -13.91
C LEU A 151 8.71 1.19 -14.23
N ALA A 152 8.12 0.02 -13.95
CA ALA A 152 8.71 -1.27 -14.25
C ALA A 152 9.01 -1.45 -15.76
N ARG A 153 8.11 -1.00 -16.64
CA ARG A 153 8.30 -1.06 -18.10
C ARG A 153 9.24 0.01 -18.65
N HIS A 154 9.26 1.17 -18.03
CA HIS A 154 10.09 2.28 -18.51
C HIS A 154 11.55 2.15 -18.08
N TYR A 155 11.80 1.41 -17.02
CA TYR A 155 13.12 1.15 -16.46
C TYR A 155 13.43 -0.35 -16.42
N ALA A 156 13.84 -0.88 -15.26
CA ALA A 156 14.13 -2.29 -15.09
C ALA A 156 13.31 -2.91 -13.97
N VAL A 157 12.89 -4.15 -14.16
CA VAL A 157 12.18 -4.95 -13.18
C VAL A 157 12.83 -6.31 -13.02
N SER A 158 12.94 -6.79 -11.78
CA SER A 158 13.33 -8.17 -11.52
C SER A 158 12.09 -9.06 -11.42
N ASP A 159 12.07 -10.14 -12.18
CA ASP A 159 11.12 -11.23 -12.03
C ASP A 159 11.72 -12.45 -11.31
N GLY A 160 12.82 -12.22 -10.59
CA GLY A 160 13.55 -13.20 -9.80
C GLY A 160 14.11 -12.59 -8.50
N TRP A 161 13.35 -11.70 -7.84
CA TRP A 161 13.67 -11.14 -6.53
C TRP A 161 12.73 -11.75 -5.48
N PHE A 162 13.31 -12.32 -4.43
CA PHE A 162 12.56 -13.05 -3.40
C PHE A 162 12.62 -12.32 -2.06
N ALA A 163 11.54 -12.41 -1.28
CA ALA A 163 11.58 -12.05 0.14
C ALA A 163 12.63 -12.91 0.85
N SER A 164 13.40 -12.32 1.74
CA SER A 164 14.54 -13.02 2.38
C SER A 164 14.08 -14.13 3.33
N VAL A 165 12.89 -13.98 3.91
CA VAL A 165 12.29 -14.92 4.87
C VAL A 165 10.86 -15.23 4.42
N PRO A 166 10.41 -16.51 4.49
CA PRO A 166 9.03 -16.86 4.19
C PRO A 166 8.09 -16.49 5.36
N SER A 167 7.94 -15.21 5.63
CA SER A 167 7.20 -14.66 6.75
C SER A 167 7.03 -13.14 6.63
N GLN A 168 6.79 -12.50 7.77
CA GLN A 168 6.33 -11.15 8.02
C GLN A 168 7.36 -10.05 7.80
N THR A 169 6.90 -8.81 7.98
CA THR A 169 7.63 -7.54 7.82
C THR A 169 8.93 -7.46 8.59
N ASN A 170 8.91 -7.71 9.93
CA ASN A 170 10.09 -7.46 10.77
C ASN A 170 11.31 -8.29 10.37
N PRO A 171 11.20 -9.63 10.19
CA PRO A 171 12.31 -10.43 9.69
C PRO A 171 12.84 -9.96 8.32
N ASN A 172 11.96 -9.68 7.38
CA ASN A 172 12.36 -9.28 6.02
C ASN A 172 13.06 -7.92 5.99
N ARG A 173 12.57 -6.94 6.76
CA ARG A 173 13.25 -5.64 6.90
C ARG A 173 14.56 -5.74 7.66
N ALA A 174 14.69 -6.66 8.63
CA ALA A 174 15.96 -6.94 9.28
C ALA A 174 16.99 -7.51 8.29
N PHE A 175 16.58 -8.42 7.39
CA PHE A 175 17.46 -8.88 6.32
C PHE A 175 17.90 -7.75 5.37
N THR A 176 17.00 -6.80 5.10
CA THR A 176 17.32 -5.62 4.28
C THR A 176 18.38 -4.72 4.93
N LEU A 177 18.32 -4.56 6.25
CA LEU A 177 19.16 -3.59 6.96
C LEU A 177 20.36 -4.23 7.69
N CYS A 178 20.20 -5.48 8.18
CA CYS A 178 21.22 -6.18 8.98
C CYS A 178 21.72 -7.48 8.35
N GLY A 179 21.14 -7.97 7.24
CA GLY A 179 21.47 -9.27 6.65
C GLY A 179 20.98 -10.48 7.46
N SER A 180 20.31 -10.26 8.59
CA SER A 180 19.80 -11.28 9.51
C SER A 180 18.65 -10.72 10.33
N SER A 181 17.70 -11.58 10.71
CA SER A 181 16.65 -11.27 11.68
C SER A 181 16.95 -11.81 13.08
N HIS A 182 18.20 -12.14 13.37
CA HIS A 182 18.62 -12.67 14.67
C HIS A 182 17.77 -13.86 15.15
N GLY A 183 17.44 -14.78 14.23
CA GLY A 183 16.66 -15.99 14.51
C GLY A 183 15.14 -15.81 14.54
N LEU A 184 14.62 -14.61 14.32
CA LEU A 184 13.17 -14.37 14.23
C LEU A 184 12.65 -14.77 12.85
N ALA A 185 11.75 -15.75 12.80
CA ALA A 185 11.06 -16.20 11.58
C ALA A 185 9.69 -15.51 11.41
N SER A 186 9.08 -15.03 12.46
CA SER A 186 7.86 -14.19 12.44
C SER A 186 8.08 -13.00 13.37
N ASN A 187 7.24 -11.98 13.27
CA ASN A 187 7.27 -10.87 14.20
C ASN A 187 7.24 -11.42 15.63
N GLY A 188 8.27 -11.12 16.41
CA GLY A 188 8.40 -11.63 17.77
C GLY A 188 7.66 -10.73 18.76
N PHE A 189 7.18 -11.33 19.83
CA PHE A 189 6.62 -10.59 20.97
C PHE A 189 7.29 -11.10 22.23
N LEU A 190 7.92 -10.23 22.98
CA LEU A 190 8.28 -10.59 24.33
C LEU A 190 7.01 -10.79 25.15
N GLU A 191 6.91 -11.94 25.85
CA GLU A 191 5.75 -12.30 26.68
C GLU A 191 5.40 -11.27 27.76
N GLN A 192 6.31 -10.37 28.07
CA GLN A 192 6.25 -9.51 29.26
C GLN A 192 5.41 -8.24 29.09
N ASP A 193 5.13 -7.77 27.89
CA ASP A 193 4.31 -6.56 27.73
C ASP A 193 2.96 -6.84 27.02
N ARG A 194 2.00 -7.29 27.82
CA ARG A 194 0.63 -7.54 27.37
C ARG A 194 -0.06 -6.27 26.83
N ARG A 195 0.36 -5.08 27.26
CA ARG A 195 -0.20 -3.79 26.81
C ARG A 195 0.38 -3.39 25.46
N ALA A 196 1.67 -3.57 25.25
CA ALA A 196 2.31 -3.33 23.98
C ALA A 196 1.69 -4.24 22.91
N ARG A 197 1.45 -5.53 23.19
CA ARG A 197 0.76 -6.46 22.30
C ARG A 197 -0.66 -6.03 21.90
N GLU A 198 -1.42 -5.47 22.85
CA GLU A 198 -2.77 -4.97 22.52
C GLU A 198 -2.71 -3.71 21.64
N ILE A 199 -1.72 -2.85 21.86
CA ILE A 199 -1.50 -1.65 21.04
C ILE A 199 -0.98 -2.01 19.66
N GLU A 200 -0.07 -2.96 19.55
CA GLU A 200 0.41 -3.51 18.28
C GLU A 200 -0.71 -4.12 17.47
N LYS A 201 -1.51 -4.95 18.11
CA LYS A 201 -2.75 -5.45 17.51
C LYS A 201 -3.66 -4.31 17.04
N ILE A 202 -3.67 -3.16 17.72
CA ILE A 202 -4.50 -2.00 17.37
C ILE A 202 -3.89 -1.18 16.24
N LEU A 203 -2.58 -1.12 16.12
CA LEU A 203 -1.91 -0.22 15.19
C LEU A 203 -1.33 -0.93 13.96
N GLY A 204 -1.39 -2.28 13.92
CA GLY A 204 -0.78 -3.08 12.84
C GLY A 204 0.72 -2.85 12.65
N MET A 205 1.30 -2.10 13.55
CA MET A 205 2.72 -1.79 13.56
C MET A 205 3.39 -2.71 14.55
N GLY A 206 4.39 -3.47 14.14
CA GLY A 206 5.20 -4.26 15.05
C GLY A 206 5.83 -3.38 16.13
N ILE A 207 5.05 -3.05 17.16
CA ILE A 207 5.50 -2.29 18.35
C ILE A 207 6.19 -3.23 19.36
N GLY A 208 6.23 -4.55 19.07
CA GLY A 208 6.92 -5.51 19.91
C GLY A 208 8.37 -5.15 20.12
N ASP A 209 8.92 -5.71 21.15
CA ASP A 209 10.35 -5.59 21.46
C ASP A 209 11.25 -6.36 20.48
N ASP A 210 10.81 -6.51 19.21
CA ASP A 210 11.66 -6.97 18.10
C ASP A 210 12.76 -5.93 17.92
N ARG A 211 13.79 -6.06 18.71
CA ARG A 211 14.98 -5.23 18.58
C ARG A 211 16.06 -6.08 17.95
N PHE A 212 16.43 -5.72 16.74
CA PHE A 212 17.50 -6.39 16.06
C PHE A 212 18.86 -5.87 16.57
N PRO A 213 19.64 -6.73 17.28
CA PRO A 213 20.85 -6.27 17.96
C PRO A 213 22.05 -6.14 17.02
N ASP A 214 21.89 -6.44 15.74
CA ASP A 214 22.95 -6.44 14.75
C ASP A 214 23.18 -5.02 14.19
N ASP A 215 24.39 -4.78 13.69
CA ASP A 215 24.72 -3.54 13.00
C ASP A 215 23.94 -3.44 11.69
N THR A 216 23.45 -2.26 11.40
CA THR A 216 22.71 -1.98 10.18
C THR A 216 23.62 -1.45 9.07
N ILE A 217 23.12 -1.45 7.84
CA ILE A 217 23.75 -0.76 6.72
C ILE A 217 24.04 0.71 7.05
N PHE A 218 23.22 1.37 7.88
CA PHE A 218 23.44 2.76 8.31
C PHE A 218 24.70 2.89 9.17
N ASN A 219 24.94 1.92 10.07
CA ASN A 219 26.18 1.87 10.85
C ASN A 219 27.40 1.74 9.94
N ALA A 220 27.32 0.86 8.92
CA ALA A 220 28.39 0.67 7.97
C ALA A 220 28.66 1.93 7.12
N ILE A 221 27.61 2.62 6.69
CA ILE A 221 27.73 3.87 5.91
C ILE A 221 28.33 4.99 6.77
N ASP A 222 27.87 5.13 8.03
CA ASP A 222 28.35 6.14 8.96
C ASP A 222 29.85 5.97 9.27
N GLU A 223 30.31 4.73 9.51
CA GLU A 223 31.70 4.42 9.82
C GLU A 223 32.69 4.76 8.69
N ILE A 224 32.26 4.78 7.44
CA ILE A 224 33.05 5.25 6.29
C ILE A 224 32.87 6.73 5.98
N GLY A 225 32.15 7.47 6.86
CA GLY A 225 31.85 8.88 6.68
C GLY A 225 30.87 9.15 5.52
N GLY A 226 30.04 8.18 5.19
CA GLY A 226 29.01 8.31 4.18
C GLY A 226 27.81 9.11 4.70
N ASP A 227 27.16 9.85 3.80
CA ASP A 227 25.98 10.62 4.10
C ASP A 227 24.72 9.77 3.87
N TRP A 228 23.85 9.70 4.86
CA TRP A 228 22.63 8.90 4.80
C TRP A 228 21.48 9.52 5.58
N GLN A 229 20.24 9.19 5.20
CA GLN A 229 19.04 9.64 5.91
C GLN A 229 17.88 8.67 5.75
N VAL A 230 17.10 8.49 6.83
CA VAL A 230 15.81 7.82 6.83
C VAL A 230 14.71 8.87 6.78
N PHE A 231 13.81 8.72 5.82
CA PHE A 231 12.62 9.56 5.68
C PHE A 231 11.39 8.73 6.01
N TRP A 232 10.56 9.21 6.91
CA TRP A 232 9.43 8.45 7.40
C TRP A 232 8.16 9.29 7.48
N GLU A 233 7.04 8.64 7.30
CA GLU A 233 5.75 9.27 7.40
C GLU A 233 5.12 9.07 8.76
N THR A 234 4.50 10.11 9.31
CA THR A 234 3.70 9.98 10.53
C THR A 234 2.31 9.50 10.17
N SER A 235 1.84 8.53 10.94
CA SER A 235 0.43 8.25 10.98
C SER A 235 -0.37 9.52 11.31
N LEU A 236 -1.24 9.94 10.40
CA LEU A 236 -2.19 11.01 10.68
C LEU A 236 -3.25 10.57 11.72
N ILE A 237 -3.36 9.27 11.98
CA ILE A 237 -4.34 8.69 12.90
C ILE A 237 -4.10 9.13 14.34
N PRO A 238 -2.90 8.96 14.91
CA PRO A 238 -2.68 9.35 16.28
C PRO A 238 -2.92 10.83 16.49
N GLU A 239 -2.54 11.68 15.54
CA GLU A 239 -2.80 13.12 15.65
C GLU A 239 -4.30 13.45 15.59
N LYS A 240 -5.02 12.86 14.66
CA LYS A 240 -6.47 13.06 14.53
C LYS A 240 -7.22 12.40 15.69
N LEU A 241 -6.80 11.20 16.08
CA LEU A 241 -7.40 10.49 17.22
C LEU A 241 -7.07 11.17 18.55
N SER A 242 -5.87 11.70 18.74
CA SER A 242 -5.52 12.50 19.91
C SER A 242 -6.26 13.84 19.96
N LYS A 243 -6.49 14.47 18.80
CA LYS A 243 -7.37 15.64 18.68
C LYS A 243 -8.82 15.30 19.03
N LEU A 244 -9.32 14.16 18.53
CA LEU A 244 -10.63 13.61 18.91
C LEU A 244 -10.72 13.33 20.42
N LEU A 245 -9.72 12.68 21.00
CA LEU A 245 -9.66 12.38 22.42
C LEU A 245 -9.60 13.64 23.29
N ARG A 246 -8.88 14.70 22.85
CA ARG A 246 -8.90 16.00 23.53
C ARG A 246 -10.26 16.67 23.44
N ILE A 247 -10.84 16.74 22.25
CA ILE A 247 -12.18 17.33 22.04
C ILE A 247 -13.20 16.58 22.87
N ALA A 248 -13.13 15.27 22.93
CA ALA A 248 -14.06 14.46 23.71
C ALA A 248 -13.84 14.54 25.22
N GLY A 249 -12.60 14.77 25.68
CA GLY A 249 -12.33 15.11 27.08
C GLY A 249 -13.01 16.42 27.49
N ASP A 250 -13.00 17.41 26.59
CA ASP A 250 -13.61 18.72 26.79
C ASP A 250 -15.14 18.70 26.63
N ILE A 251 -15.70 17.75 25.86
CA ILE A 251 -17.13 17.61 25.60
C ILE A 251 -17.80 16.47 26.37
N GLY A 252 -17.12 15.88 27.37
CA GLY A 252 -17.68 14.80 28.20
C GLY A 252 -19.12 15.00 28.66
N PRO A 253 -19.55 16.22 29.03
CA PRO A 253 -20.96 16.55 29.31
C PRO A 253 -21.86 16.53 28.07
N LEU A 254 -21.32 16.89 26.89
CA LEU A 254 -22.06 16.92 25.63
C LEU A 254 -22.30 15.51 25.06
N VAL A 255 -21.36 14.58 25.31
CA VAL A 255 -21.48 13.17 24.91
C VAL A 255 -22.76 12.54 25.44
N LYS A 256 -23.20 12.94 26.62
CA LYS A 256 -24.48 12.48 27.20
C LYS A 256 -25.73 13.06 26.50
N LEU A 257 -25.58 14.18 25.79
CA LEU A 257 -26.67 14.80 25.03
C LEU A 257 -26.83 14.20 23.62
N LEU A 258 -25.82 13.46 23.12
CA LEU A 258 -25.74 12.94 21.76
C LEU A 258 -26.45 11.58 21.55
N GLY A 259 -27.16 11.09 22.56
CA GLY A 259 -27.90 9.83 22.45
C GLY A 259 -27.02 8.64 22.09
N PRO A 260 -27.45 7.75 21.19
CA PRO A 260 -26.67 6.55 20.81
C PRO A 260 -25.28 6.85 20.25
N LEU A 261 -25.10 7.97 19.53
CA LEU A 261 -23.80 8.41 19.00
C LEU A 261 -22.86 8.83 20.12
N GLY A 262 -23.39 9.57 21.11
CA GLY A 262 -22.62 9.95 22.28
C GLY A 262 -22.20 8.76 23.13
N LEU A 263 -23.10 7.78 23.29
CA LEU A 263 -22.77 6.54 24.00
C LEU A 263 -21.64 5.78 23.29
N LEU A 264 -21.66 5.72 21.99
CA LEU A 264 -20.66 5.03 21.19
C LEU A 264 -19.33 5.76 21.14
N LEU A 265 -19.37 7.07 20.96
CA LEU A 265 -18.19 7.93 21.08
C LEU A 265 -17.62 7.81 22.50
N GLY A 266 -18.46 7.76 23.52
CA GLY A 266 -18.08 7.52 24.90
C GLY A 266 -17.40 6.16 25.13
N ILE A 267 -17.97 5.09 24.58
CA ILE A 267 -17.39 3.73 24.64
C ILE A 267 -16.04 3.68 23.91
N LEU A 268 -15.96 4.30 22.73
CA LEU A 268 -14.73 4.40 21.95
C LEU A 268 -13.66 5.16 22.74
N LEU A 269 -14.02 6.28 23.30
CA LEU A 269 -13.12 7.13 24.08
C LEU A 269 -12.66 6.47 25.37
N ASP A 270 -13.55 5.77 26.07
CA ASP A 270 -13.20 5.00 27.27
C ASP A 270 -12.25 3.82 26.95
N ARG A 271 -12.42 3.19 25.79
CA ARG A 271 -11.50 2.14 25.32
C ARG A 271 -10.13 2.70 24.90
N LEU A 272 -10.09 3.91 24.35
CA LEU A 272 -8.86 4.56 23.90
C LEU A 272 -8.16 5.38 24.99
N LYS A 273 -8.88 5.74 26.06
CA LYS A 273 -8.35 6.52 27.16
C LYS A 273 -7.10 5.91 27.84
N PRO A 274 -7.01 4.58 28.04
CA PRO A 274 -5.78 3.97 28.54
C PRO A 274 -4.58 4.16 27.60
N PHE A 275 -4.82 4.40 26.31
CA PHE A 275 -3.81 4.56 25.26
C PHE A 275 -3.55 6.03 24.90
N SER A 276 -4.22 6.98 25.57
CA SER A 276 -4.14 8.41 25.22
C SER A 276 -2.71 8.96 25.29
N GLY A 277 -1.92 8.56 26.28
CA GLY A 277 -0.52 8.95 26.38
C GLY A 277 0.32 8.45 25.20
N TYR A 278 0.16 7.19 24.86
CA TYR A 278 0.85 6.57 23.73
C TYR A 278 0.44 7.15 22.39
N LEU A 279 -0.87 7.35 22.17
CA LEU A 279 -1.39 8.01 20.97
C LEU A 279 -0.91 9.46 20.87
N GLN A 280 -0.73 10.14 21.99
CA GLN A 280 -0.16 11.49 22.04
C GLN A 280 1.33 11.47 21.71
N GLU A 281 2.07 10.46 22.14
CA GLU A 281 3.48 10.23 21.81
C GLU A 281 3.66 9.97 20.30
N LEU A 282 2.87 9.09 19.71
CA LEU A 282 2.83 8.86 18.26
C LEU A 282 2.44 10.13 17.49
N SER A 283 1.51 10.93 18.01
CA SER A 283 1.04 12.16 17.35
C SER A 283 2.00 13.33 17.47
N SER A 284 2.93 13.29 18.42
CA SER A 284 3.92 14.36 18.61
C SER A 284 5.01 14.35 17.53
N GLY A 285 5.02 13.35 16.66
CA GLY A 285 6.05 13.19 15.64
C GLY A 285 7.41 12.79 16.21
N GLN A 286 7.43 12.22 17.40
CA GLN A 286 8.67 11.75 18.02
C GLN A 286 9.27 10.58 17.23
N LEU A 287 10.60 10.48 17.26
CA LEU A 287 11.37 9.47 16.52
C LEU A 287 11.01 8.03 16.93
N ASP A 288 10.51 7.82 18.14
CA ASP A 288 10.06 6.50 18.59
C ASP A 288 8.87 5.95 17.78
N SER A 289 8.18 6.79 17.00
CA SER A 289 7.18 6.37 16.03
C SER A 289 7.76 5.98 14.65
N CYS A 290 9.04 6.22 14.40
CA CYS A 290 9.74 5.74 13.24
C CYS A 290 10.13 4.26 13.43
N TYR A 291 9.73 3.41 12.49
CA TYR A 291 9.95 1.97 12.56
C TYR A 291 11.44 1.62 12.64
N THR A 292 12.25 2.11 11.70
CA THR A 292 13.70 1.86 11.67
C THR A 292 14.39 2.36 12.93
N TYR A 293 14.06 3.57 13.40
CA TYR A 293 14.68 4.12 14.62
C TYR A 293 14.41 3.26 15.86
N ARG A 294 13.22 2.71 15.95
CA ARG A 294 12.80 1.90 17.09
C ARG A 294 13.37 0.49 17.08
N LEU A 295 13.28 -0.21 15.94
CA LEU A 295 13.61 -1.63 15.86
C LEU A 295 15.12 -1.91 15.75
N PHE A 296 15.93 -0.94 15.35
CA PHE A 296 17.36 -1.10 15.14
C PHE A 296 18.19 -0.27 16.14
N PRO A 297 18.34 -0.72 17.42
CA PRO A 297 18.95 0.08 18.48
C PRO A 297 20.42 0.42 18.20
N ARG A 298 21.15 -0.40 17.41
CA ARG A 298 22.54 -0.13 17.05
C ARG A 298 22.76 1.21 16.36
N ILE A 299 21.75 1.71 15.64
CA ILE A 299 21.79 3.05 15.06
C ILE A 299 21.99 4.10 16.17
N ARG A 300 21.18 4.03 17.25
CA ARG A 300 21.24 4.98 18.35
C ARG A 300 22.44 4.78 19.27
N GLU A 301 22.89 3.54 19.42
CA GLU A 301 23.98 3.16 20.30
C GLU A 301 25.35 3.52 19.76
N LYS A 302 25.53 3.43 18.42
CA LYS A 302 26.84 3.57 17.79
C LYS A 302 27.01 4.86 16.98
N ILE A 303 25.95 5.45 16.48
CA ILE A 303 26.01 6.65 15.63
C ILE A 303 25.83 7.90 16.47
N GLN A 304 26.80 8.79 16.40
CA GLN A 304 26.72 10.07 17.12
C GLN A 304 25.63 10.94 16.49
N ASN A 305 24.74 11.50 17.32
CA ASN A 305 23.63 12.33 16.87
C ASN A 305 22.68 11.61 15.90
N ALA A 306 22.48 10.31 16.06
CA ALA A 306 21.65 9.46 15.17
C ALA A 306 20.30 10.09 14.81
N ALA A 307 19.67 10.80 15.75
CA ALA A 307 18.38 11.47 15.54
C ALA A 307 18.37 12.47 14.36
N GLN A 308 19.52 13.05 14.01
CA GLN A 308 19.63 14.02 12.91
C GLN A 308 19.50 13.36 11.53
N HIS A 309 19.70 12.05 11.45
CA HIS A 309 19.54 11.27 10.23
C HIS A 309 18.09 10.80 9.99
N PHE A 310 17.15 11.29 10.76
CA PHE A 310 15.73 10.92 10.64
C PHE A 310 14.89 12.15 10.42
N SER A 311 14.18 12.19 9.29
CA SER A 311 13.30 13.31 8.91
C SER A 311 11.96 12.80 8.40
N LYS A 312 10.98 13.69 8.33
CA LYS A 312 9.71 13.39 7.69
C LYS A 312 9.87 13.33 6.17
N VAL A 313 8.96 12.62 5.50
CA VAL A 313 8.99 12.44 4.04
C VAL A 313 8.89 13.78 3.28
N GLU A 314 8.28 14.81 3.87
CA GLU A 314 8.26 16.15 3.30
C GLU A 314 9.66 16.72 3.09
N GLU A 315 10.60 16.42 4.00
CA GLU A 315 12.00 16.84 3.84
C GLU A 315 12.66 16.10 2.68
N PHE A 316 12.35 14.81 2.46
CA PHE A 316 12.78 14.10 1.26
C PHE A 316 12.36 14.84 -0.02
N HIS A 317 11.07 15.19 -0.12
CA HIS A 317 10.57 15.92 -1.29
C HIS A 317 11.27 17.26 -1.50
N LYS A 318 11.56 17.96 -0.43
CA LYS A 318 12.27 19.24 -0.47
C LYS A 318 13.74 19.06 -0.90
N LEU A 319 14.44 18.08 -0.33
CA LEU A 319 15.84 17.79 -0.66
C LEU A 319 15.98 17.28 -2.10
N ALA A 320 15.08 16.41 -2.55
CA ALA A 320 15.07 15.89 -3.93
C ALA A 320 14.89 17.03 -4.95
N ARG A 321 13.88 17.87 -4.75
CA ARG A 321 13.63 19.05 -5.63
C ARG A 321 14.75 20.07 -5.54
N GLY A 322 15.37 20.22 -4.37
CA GLY A 322 16.45 21.16 -4.12
C GLY A 322 17.84 20.67 -4.54
N GLY A 323 17.97 19.45 -5.03
CA GLY A 323 19.27 18.89 -5.42
C GLY A 323 20.21 18.64 -4.25
N LYS A 324 19.68 18.23 -3.09
CA LYS A 324 20.43 18.05 -1.83
C LYS A 324 20.17 16.70 -1.19
N LEU A 325 19.89 15.68 -1.98
CA LEU A 325 19.72 14.33 -1.46
C LEU A 325 21.03 13.81 -0.83
N PRO A 326 20.94 13.06 0.28
CA PRO A 326 22.11 12.34 0.80
C PRO A 326 22.57 11.25 -0.16
N LYS A 327 23.71 10.67 0.08
CA LYS A 327 24.19 9.52 -0.72
C LYS A 327 23.22 8.36 -0.64
N PHE A 328 22.80 7.98 0.57
CA PHE A 328 21.83 6.91 0.78
C PHE A 328 20.59 7.43 1.49
N SER A 329 19.42 7.25 0.87
CA SER A 329 18.12 7.60 1.42
C SER A 329 17.27 6.35 1.58
N PHE A 330 16.72 6.12 2.77
CA PHE A 330 15.75 5.07 3.01
C PHE A 330 14.39 5.70 3.30
N ILE A 331 13.35 5.29 2.57
CA ILE A 331 12.01 5.85 2.70
C ILE A 331 11.08 4.79 3.30
N GLU A 332 10.51 5.11 4.45
CA GLU A 332 9.44 4.34 5.07
C GLU A 332 8.08 4.91 4.68
N PRO A 333 7.14 4.07 4.22
CA PRO A 333 5.79 4.49 3.94
C PRO A 333 5.00 4.76 5.22
N PHE A 334 3.82 5.31 5.04
CA PHE A 334 2.79 5.32 6.07
C PHE A 334 2.14 3.93 6.16
N TRP A 335 2.27 3.31 7.32
CA TRP A 335 1.89 1.93 7.58
C TRP A 335 0.39 1.72 7.60
N THR A 336 -0.07 0.69 6.90
CA THR A 336 -1.45 0.21 6.98
C THR A 336 -1.65 -0.52 8.30
N ILE A 337 -2.77 -0.29 8.94
CA ILE A 337 -3.13 -0.97 10.17
C ILE A 337 -3.94 -2.21 9.82
N SER A 338 -3.45 -3.38 10.18
CA SER A 338 -4.12 -4.63 9.92
C SER A 338 -5.29 -4.87 10.87
N LYS A 339 -6.27 -5.63 10.41
CA LYS A 339 -7.56 -5.85 11.09
C LYS A 339 -7.48 -6.63 12.41
N THR A 340 -6.48 -7.49 12.57
CA THR A 340 -6.30 -8.29 13.80
C THR A 340 -6.10 -7.44 15.04
N ALA A 341 -5.96 -6.16 14.85
CA ALA A 341 -5.55 -5.20 15.84
C ALA A 341 -6.69 -4.44 16.52
N VAL A 342 -7.88 -4.33 15.91
CA VAL A 342 -8.93 -3.42 16.41
C VAL A 342 -10.28 -4.11 16.42
N GLY A 343 -10.96 -4.20 17.55
CA GLY A 343 -12.26 -4.85 17.69
C GLY A 343 -13.38 -4.19 16.85
N SER A 344 -14.48 -4.93 16.62
CA SER A 344 -15.56 -4.61 15.67
C SER A 344 -16.06 -3.15 15.74
N GLY A 345 -15.96 -2.39 14.66
CA GLY A 345 -16.42 -1.01 14.51
C GLY A 345 -15.31 -0.01 14.24
N LEU A 346 -14.26 0.03 15.03
CA LEU A 346 -13.08 0.86 14.77
C LEU A 346 -12.15 0.23 13.70
N GLU A 347 -12.22 -1.08 13.56
CA GLU A 347 -11.46 -1.88 12.60
C GLU A 347 -11.54 -1.35 11.18
N LYS A 348 -12.75 -1.09 10.70
CA LYS A 348 -12.97 -0.63 9.33
C LYS A 348 -12.52 0.82 9.11
N LEU A 349 -12.51 1.64 10.16
CA LEU A 349 -12.08 3.04 10.10
C LEU A 349 -10.57 3.18 9.89
N VAL A 350 -9.83 2.18 10.34
CA VAL A 350 -8.38 2.27 10.49
C VAL A 350 -7.64 1.35 9.52
N THR A 351 -8.27 0.26 9.06
CA THR A 351 -7.64 -0.83 8.33
C THR A 351 -7.29 -0.53 6.86
N GLN A 352 -7.78 0.55 6.28
CA GLN A 352 -7.49 0.92 4.88
C GLN A 352 -6.56 2.13 4.74
N MET A 353 -5.95 2.52 5.83
CA MET A 353 -5.13 3.72 5.92
C MET A 353 -3.68 3.32 5.75
N GLY A 354 -3.09 3.66 4.70
CA GLY A 354 -1.68 3.42 4.44
C GLY A 354 -1.37 3.74 3.00
N ASN A 355 -0.13 4.11 2.72
CA ASN A 355 0.37 4.27 1.37
C ASN A 355 1.42 3.20 1.02
N ASP A 356 1.47 2.15 1.84
CA ASP A 356 2.45 1.08 1.83
C ASP A 356 2.10 -0.11 0.93
N TYR A 357 0.88 -0.17 0.38
CA TYR A 357 0.27 -1.29 -0.36
C TYR A 357 -0.19 -2.49 0.48
N HIS A 358 0.08 -2.53 1.77
CA HIS A 358 -0.33 -3.64 2.64
C HIS A 358 -1.85 -3.89 2.57
N PRO A 359 -2.31 -5.12 2.32
CA PRO A 359 -3.75 -5.42 2.38
C PRO A 359 -4.35 -5.15 3.79
N PRO A 360 -5.51 -4.53 3.90
CA PRO A 360 -6.43 -4.13 2.84
C PRO A 360 -6.31 -2.65 2.43
N ALA A 361 -5.12 -2.05 2.46
CA ALA A 361 -4.94 -0.68 1.98
C ALA A 361 -5.43 -0.51 0.55
N ASN A 362 -5.90 0.69 0.26
CA ASN A 362 -6.25 1.05 -1.10
C ASN A 362 -4.97 1.26 -1.92
N LEU A 363 -4.74 0.41 -2.91
CA LEU A 363 -3.53 0.41 -3.74
C LEU A 363 -3.30 1.74 -4.48
N ILE A 364 -4.35 2.50 -4.78
CA ILE A 364 -4.20 3.81 -5.45
C ILE A 364 -3.49 4.82 -4.55
N VAL A 365 -3.60 4.67 -3.22
CA VAL A 365 -2.81 5.49 -2.28
C VAL A 365 -1.33 5.21 -2.44
N GLY A 366 -0.97 3.94 -2.50
CA GLY A 366 0.40 3.51 -2.76
C GLY A 366 0.92 3.99 -4.11
N GLU A 367 0.11 3.83 -5.18
CA GLU A 367 0.41 4.35 -6.52
C GLU A 367 0.72 5.85 -6.50
N ASN A 368 -0.10 6.65 -5.83
CA ASN A 368 0.13 8.09 -5.68
C ASN A 368 1.39 8.40 -4.85
N TYR A 369 1.67 7.61 -3.83
CA TYR A 369 2.88 7.78 -3.04
C TYR A 369 4.15 7.54 -3.86
N VAL A 370 4.22 6.42 -4.58
CA VAL A 370 5.32 6.12 -5.52
C VAL A 370 5.46 7.22 -6.57
N LYS A 371 4.33 7.70 -7.13
CA LYS A 371 4.31 8.81 -8.09
C LYS A 371 4.94 10.07 -7.50
N GLN A 372 4.55 10.49 -6.30
CA GLN A 372 5.06 11.70 -5.66
C GLN A 372 6.57 11.63 -5.39
N ILE A 373 7.07 10.45 -4.98
CA ILE A 373 8.51 10.22 -4.80
C ILE A 373 9.23 10.36 -6.12
N TYR A 374 8.77 9.69 -7.17
CA TYR A 374 9.36 9.78 -8.50
C TYR A 374 9.32 11.21 -9.06
N GLU A 375 8.18 11.92 -8.98
CA GLU A 375 8.05 13.30 -9.42
C GLU A 375 9.03 14.24 -8.70
N SER A 376 9.27 14.02 -7.41
CA SER A 376 10.22 14.84 -6.65
C SER A 376 11.66 14.63 -7.11
N LEU A 377 12.03 13.39 -7.47
CA LEU A 377 13.35 13.07 -8.00
C LEU A 377 13.60 13.72 -9.37
N ILE A 378 12.65 13.56 -10.31
CA ILE A 378 12.78 14.11 -11.67
C ILE A 378 12.57 15.63 -11.74
N ALA A 379 12.11 16.25 -10.66
CA ALA A 379 11.94 17.70 -10.58
C ALA A 379 13.27 18.45 -10.68
N ASN A 380 14.37 17.83 -10.21
CA ASN A 380 15.72 18.37 -10.34
C ASN A 380 16.53 17.51 -11.33
N PRO A 381 16.69 17.91 -12.61
CA PRO A 381 17.35 17.09 -13.61
C PRO A 381 18.83 16.79 -13.31
N GLU A 382 19.55 17.66 -12.62
CA GLU A 382 20.96 17.45 -12.31
C GLU A 382 21.14 16.34 -11.26
N THR A 383 20.30 16.34 -10.23
CA THR A 383 20.28 15.29 -9.21
C THR A 383 19.72 13.98 -9.78
N TRP A 384 18.63 14.08 -10.57
CA TRP A 384 18.04 12.92 -11.22
C TRP A 384 19.03 12.11 -12.05
N ARG A 385 19.87 12.80 -12.84
CA ARG A 385 20.91 12.15 -13.66
C ARG A 385 21.93 11.34 -12.86
N LYS A 386 21.97 11.46 -11.55
CA LYS A 386 22.90 10.81 -10.64
C LYS A 386 22.20 9.91 -9.62
N THR A 387 20.91 9.64 -9.84
CA THR A 387 20.08 8.92 -8.87
C THR A 387 19.72 7.52 -9.35
N LEU A 388 19.76 6.57 -8.41
CA LEU A 388 19.15 5.26 -8.50
C LEU A 388 18.06 5.15 -7.45
N LEU A 389 16.79 5.04 -7.88
CA LEU A 389 15.67 4.69 -7.02
C LEU A 389 15.42 3.17 -7.10
N ILE A 390 15.44 2.51 -5.96
CA ILE A 390 15.09 1.11 -5.78
C ILE A 390 13.71 1.07 -5.15
N ILE A 391 12.73 0.46 -5.82
CA ILE A 391 11.40 0.21 -5.29
C ILE A 391 11.26 -1.28 -5.09
N THR A 392 11.03 -1.71 -3.86
CA THR A 392 10.79 -3.12 -3.54
C THR A 392 9.74 -3.27 -2.45
N PHE A 393 9.32 -4.51 -2.23
CA PHE A 393 8.38 -4.88 -1.16
C PHE A 393 9.11 -5.80 -0.20
N ASP A 394 8.79 -5.71 1.07
CA ASP A 394 9.48 -6.49 2.11
C ASP A 394 9.09 -7.97 2.05
N GLU A 395 7.80 -8.28 1.86
CA GLU A 395 7.30 -9.65 1.76
C GLU A 395 6.00 -9.71 0.93
N PHE A 396 5.40 -10.88 0.75
CA PHE A 396 4.36 -11.12 -0.26
C PHE A 396 2.93 -11.31 0.30
N VAL A 397 2.78 -11.42 1.58
CA VAL A 397 1.53 -11.57 2.36
C VAL A 397 0.43 -12.39 1.67
N GLY A 398 0.57 -13.68 1.64
CA GLY A 398 -0.48 -14.58 1.14
C GLY A 398 -1.02 -14.27 -0.25
N SER A 399 -0.50 -13.26 -0.94
CA SER A 399 -0.84 -13.00 -2.34
C SER A 399 -0.27 -14.09 -3.24
N PHE A 400 -1.00 -14.46 -4.28
CA PHE A 400 -0.57 -15.53 -5.18
C PHE A 400 0.73 -15.17 -5.92
N ASP A 401 1.66 -16.12 -5.98
CA ASP A 401 2.79 -16.16 -6.90
C ASP A 401 2.97 -17.59 -7.44
N HIS A 402 3.27 -17.73 -8.74
CA HIS A 402 3.39 -19.07 -9.35
C HIS A 402 4.77 -19.68 -9.18
N VAL A 403 5.79 -18.91 -8.81
CA VAL A 403 7.17 -19.36 -8.71
C VAL A 403 7.44 -19.90 -7.30
N SER A 404 7.79 -21.17 -7.24
CA SER A 404 8.25 -21.79 -5.99
C SER A 404 9.53 -21.14 -5.52
N PRO A 405 9.63 -20.68 -4.26
CA PRO A 405 10.84 -20.07 -3.74
C PRO A 405 11.99 -21.09 -3.71
N PRO A 406 13.22 -20.66 -4.06
CA PRO A 406 14.39 -21.52 -4.02
C PRO A 406 14.91 -21.72 -2.59
N ALA A 407 15.88 -22.65 -2.45
CA ALA A 407 16.65 -22.79 -1.22
C ALA A 407 17.53 -21.54 -0.98
N ALA A 408 17.76 -21.23 0.29
CA ALA A 408 18.55 -20.09 0.73
C ALA A 408 19.76 -20.52 1.55
N THR A 409 20.80 -19.70 1.58
CA THR A 409 21.90 -19.86 2.53
C THR A 409 21.52 -19.15 3.85
N PRO A 410 21.59 -19.83 4.99
CA PRO A 410 21.39 -19.19 6.29
C PRO A 410 22.40 -18.03 6.51
N PRO A 411 22.07 -17.01 7.31
CA PRO A 411 23.02 -15.94 7.62
C PRO A 411 24.33 -16.41 8.23
N TRP A 412 24.30 -17.51 8.97
CA TRP A 412 25.49 -18.15 9.58
C TRP A 412 26.20 -19.17 8.68
N GLY A 413 25.77 -19.31 7.43
CA GLY A 413 26.30 -20.30 6.49
C GLY A 413 25.65 -21.67 6.60
N LYS A 414 25.88 -22.53 5.60
CA LYS A 414 25.24 -23.86 5.51
C LYS A 414 25.63 -24.78 6.67
N ASP A 415 26.87 -24.71 7.12
CA ASP A 415 27.42 -25.56 8.19
C ASP A 415 27.52 -24.82 9.53
N GLY A 416 27.15 -23.55 9.56
CA GLY A 416 27.14 -22.73 10.76
C GLY A 416 25.94 -22.98 11.65
N LYS A 417 26.05 -22.52 12.90
CA LYS A 417 24.94 -22.48 13.85
C LYS A 417 24.96 -21.14 14.55
N PRO A 418 23.79 -20.52 14.75
CA PRO A 418 23.73 -19.31 15.55
C PRO A 418 23.92 -19.66 17.04
N ASP A 419 24.34 -18.68 17.81
CA ASP A 419 24.44 -18.75 19.28
C ASP A 419 23.17 -18.26 20.00
N PHE A 420 22.10 -18.06 19.23
CA PHE A 420 20.79 -17.66 19.69
C PHE A 420 19.70 -18.66 19.23
N PRO A 421 18.54 -18.72 19.90
CA PRO A 421 17.45 -19.62 19.52
C PRO A 421 16.84 -19.24 18.16
N LEU A 422 16.41 -20.26 17.43
CA LEU A 422 15.67 -20.09 16.17
C LEU A 422 14.18 -20.24 16.41
N GLN A 423 13.42 -19.21 16.07
CA GLN A 423 11.97 -19.26 16.13
C GLN A 423 11.44 -20.31 15.13
N ASN A 424 10.43 -21.06 15.54
CA ASN A 424 9.80 -22.15 14.75
C ASN A 424 10.79 -23.22 14.28
N ASN A 425 11.97 -23.35 14.91
CA ASN A 425 13.08 -24.22 14.48
C ASN A 425 13.47 -23.98 13.00
N PHE A 426 13.20 -22.82 12.45
CA PHE A 426 13.49 -22.49 11.07
C PHE A 426 14.96 -22.11 10.89
N ASN A 427 15.67 -22.82 10.01
CA ASN A 427 17.11 -22.60 9.79
C ASN A 427 17.43 -21.52 8.75
N PHE A 428 16.46 -20.75 8.28
CA PHE A 428 16.64 -19.70 7.25
C PHE A 428 17.24 -20.23 5.94
N ASP A 429 16.93 -21.46 5.58
CA ASP A 429 17.44 -22.17 4.40
C ASP A 429 16.46 -22.14 3.20
N ARG A 430 15.42 -21.31 3.27
CA ARG A 430 14.42 -21.09 2.25
C ARG A 430 14.04 -19.60 2.17
N PHE A 431 13.87 -19.10 0.95
CA PHE A 431 13.31 -17.75 0.71
C PHE A 431 11.79 -17.73 0.86
N GLY A 432 11.23 -16.53 0.97
CA GLY A 432 9.80 -16.27 0.75
C GLY A 432 9.45 -16.27 -0.74
N ALA A 433 8.23 -15.93 -1.10
CA ALA A 433 7.83 -15.76 -2.49
C ALA A 433 8.51 -14.54 -3.15
N ARG A 434 8.36 -14.43 -4.47
CA ARG A 434 8.84 -13.25 -5.18
C ARG A 434 8.07 -12.01 -4.75
N VAL A 435 8.79 -10.92 -4.68
CA VAL A 435 8.25 -9.57 -4.47
C VAL A 435 8.62 -8.66 -5.63
N PRO A 436 7.85 -7.59 -5.93
CA PRO A 436 8.25 -6.61 -6.92
C PRO A 436 9.58 -5.96 -6.53
N ALA A 437 10.49 -5.83 -7.51
CA ALA A 437 11.72 -5.06 -7.37
C ALA A 437 12.00 -4.32 -8.67
N ILE A 438 12.03 -2.99 -8.59
CA ILE A 438 12.16 -2.10 -9.75
C ILE A 438 13.37 -1.19 -9.53
N LEU A 439 14.26 -1.13 -10.51
CA LEU A 439 15.39 -0.22 -10.53
C LEU A 439 15.10 0.94 -11.49
N VAL A 440 14.99 2.13 -10.94
CA VAL A 440 14.58 3.34 -11.64
C VAL A 440 15.76 4.30 -11.69
N SER A 441 16.40 4.42 -12.84
CA SER A 441 17.54 5.32 -13.06
C SER A 441 17.66 5.67 -14.55
N PRO A 442 18.13 6.88 -14.88
CA PRO A 442 18.39 7.24 -16.27
C PRO A 442 19.49 6.40 -16.94
N TYR A 443 20.25 5.63 -16.18
CA TYR A 443 21.27 4.71 -16.72
C TYR A 443 20.74 3.30 -17.02
N VAL A 444 19.46 3.05 -16.80
CA VAL A 444 18.81 1.78 -17.11
C VAL A 444 18.19 1.84 -18.51
N GLN A 445 18.47 0.82 -19.34
CA GLN A 445 17.78 0.68 -20.62
C GLN A 445 16.29 0.40 -20.41
N LYS A 446 15.44 1.10 -21.18
CA LYS A 446 13.99 0.90 -21.13
C LYS A 446 13.61 -0.54 -21.43
N GLY A 447 12.67 -1.08 -20.64
CA GLY A 447 12.13 -2.43 -20.86
C GLY A 447 13.11 -3.55 -20.48
N THR A 448 13.95 -3.32 -19.48
CA THR A 448 14.88 -4.33 -18.96
C THR A 448 14.18 -5.24 -17.95
N VAL A 449 14.31 -6.55 -18.13
CA VAL A 449 14.02 -7.56 -17.11
C VAL A 449 15.34 -8.18 -16.65
N PHE A 450 15.55 -8.22 -15.35
CA PHE A 450 16.81 -8.72 -14.79
C PHE A 450 16.62 -9.80 -13.74
N ARG A 451 17.60 -10.70 -13.68
CA ARG A 451 17.73 -11.81 -12.73
C ARG A 451 19.17 -11.95 -12.30
N ALA A 452 19.41 -12.66 -11.21
CA ALA A 452 20.76 -13.09 -10.87
C ALA A 452 21.30 -14.07 -11.92
N SER A 453 22.59 -13.95 -12.22
CA SER A 453 23.25 -14.80 -13.23
C SER A 453 23.64 -16.18 -12.71
N GLY A 454 23.62 -16.38 -11.37
CA GLY A 454 23.99 -17.64 -10.71
C GLY A 454 22.81 -18.34 -10.05
N ASP A 455 23.14 -19.35 -9.24
CA ASP A 455 22.16 -20.15 -8.51
C ASP A 455 21.53 -19.41 -7.30
N VAL A 456 22.20 -18.34 -6.82
CA VAL A 456 21.68 -17.51 -5.73
C VAL A 456 20.82 -16.40 -6.35
N PRO A 457 19.52 -16.35 -6.05
CA PRO A 457 18.65 -15.31 -6.58
C PRO A 457 18.91 -13.96 -5.89
N TYR A 458 18.33 -12.90 -6.43
CA TYR A 458 18.21 -11.64 -5.69
C TYR A 458 17.28 -11.80 -4.51
N ASP A 459 17.68 -11.23 -3.37
CA ASP A 459 16.86 -11.03 -2.19
C ASP A 459 17.20 -9.68 -1.54
N HIS A 460 16.64 -9.38 -0.38
CA HIS A 460 16.87 -8.08 0.26
C HIS A 460 18.33 -7.84 0.65
N THR A 461 19.12 -8.91 0.90
CA THR A 461 20.55 -8.77 1.19
C THR A 461 21.37 -8.29 -0.01
N SER A 462 20.84 -8.42 -1.22
CA SER A 462 21.42 -7.83 -2.44
C SER A 462 21.50 -6.30 -2.39
N ILE A 463 20.62 -5.66 -1.61
CA ILE A 463 20.65 -4.20 -1.37
C ILE A 463 21.89 -3.83 -0.56
N ILE A 464 22.17 -4.57 0.54
CA ILE A 464 23.37 -4.37 1.35
C ILE A 464 24.62 -4.56 0.48
N ALA A 465 24.69 -5.70 -0.22
CA ALA A 465 25.85 -6.05 -1.04
C ALA A 465 26.13 -5.00 -2.13
N THR A 466 25.09 -4.57 -2.86
CA THR A 466 25.23 -3.57 -3.93
C THR A 466 25.58 -2.19 -3.37
N THR A 467 24.96 -1.77 -2.27
CA THR A 467 25.20 -0.45 -1.68
C THR A 467 26.62 -0.34 -1.13
N LEU A 468 27.10 -1.33 -0.39
CA LEU A 468 28.47 -1.32 0.15
C LEU A 468 29.52 -1.42 -0.95
N LYS A 469 29.29 -2.22 -1.99
CA LYS A 469 30.15 -2.26 -3.16
C LYS A 469 30.20 -0.91 -3.88
N TRP A 470 29.08 -0.25 -4.07
CA TRP A 470 29.01 1.09 -4.65
C TRP A 470 29.78 2.13 -3.83
N LEU A 471 29.73 2.02 -2.50
CA LEU A 471 30.48 2.90 -1.60
C LEU A 471 31.97 2.55 -1.49
N GLY A 472 32.44 1.47 -2.16
CA GLY A 472 33.84 1.03 -2.15
C GLY A 472 34.22 0.20 -0.92
N ASP A 473 33.26 -0.27 -0.15
CA ASP A 473 33.48 -1.09 1.07
C ASP A 473 32.90 -2.52 0.93
N GLU A 474 33.09 -3.14 -0.22
CA GLU A 474 32.58 -4.49 -0.52
C GLU A 474 33.03 -5.54 0.52
N LYS A 475 34.20 -5.37 1.12
CA LYS A 475 34.70 -6.32 2.14
C LYS A 475 33.85 -6.38 3.39
N ARG A 476 33.14 -5.31 3.70
CA ARG A 476 32.26 -5.22 4.86
C ARG A 476 30.99 -6.05 4.71
N VAL A 477 30.59 -6.39 3.48
CA VAL A 477 29.39 -7.21 3.22
C VAL A 477 29.44 -8.53 3.98
N ALA A 478 30.63 -9.14 4.13
CA ALA A 478 30.79 -10.36 4.90
C ALA A 478 30.43 -10.22 6.38
N GLY A 479 30.49 -9.01 6.95
CA GLY A 479 30.06 -8.71 8.30
C GLY A 479 28.55 -8.81 8.53
N PHE A 480 27.76 -8.79 7.44
CA PHE A 480 26.31 -8.96 7.44
C PHE A 480 25.88 -10.43 7.29
N GLY A 481 26.80 -11.37 7.45
CA GLY A 481 26.56 -12.80 7.40
C GLY A 481 26.75 -13.43 6.02
N ALA A 482 26.75 -14.78 6.01
CA ALA A 482 27.04 -15.58 4.82
C ALA A 482 26.02 -15.34 3.68
N ARG A 483 24.75 -15.08 3.99
CA ARG A 483 23.75 -14.79 2.97
C ARG A 483 24.08 -13.50 2.23
N ALA A 484 24.35 -12.41 2.94
CA ALA A 484 24.74 -11.14 2.35
C ALA A 484 26.05 -11.24 1.57
N ALA A 485 27.03 -11.99 2.08
CA ALA A 485 28.29 -12.23 1.41
C ALA A 485 28.16 -12.97 0.07
N LEU A 486 27.12 -13.79 -0.09
CA LEU A 486 26.81 -14.53 -1.32
C LEU A 486 25.77 -13.84 -2.20
N ALA A 487 25.16 -12.75 -1.72
CA ALA A 487 24.11 -12.06 -2.43
C ALA A 487 24.62 -11.49 -3.76
N PRO A 488 23.89 -11.71 -4.87
CA PRO A 488 24.22 -11.09 -6.14
C PRO A 488 24.04 -9.58 -6.06
N THR A 489 24.89 -8.83 -6.77
CA THR A 489 24.79 -7.38 -6.89
C THR A 489 24.21 -7.00 -8.25
N PHE A 490 23.47 -5.87 -8.31
CA PHE A 490 22.69 -5.49 -9.49
C PHE A 490 23.23 -4.26 -10.24
N GLU A 491 24.46 -3.87 -10.04
CA GLU A 491 25.09 -2.74 -10.75
C GLU A 491 25.15 -2.94 -12.27
N ASN A 492 25.16 -4.19 -12.73
CA ASN A 492 25.17 -4.55 -14.15
C ASN A 492 23.85 -4.21 -14.88
N VAL A 493 22.81 -3.87 -14.14
CA VAL A 493 21.50 -3.45 -14.70
C VAL A 493 21.56 -2.01 -15.22
N LEU A 494 22.47 -1.20 -14.72
CA LEU A 494 22.73 0.15 -15.22
C LEU A 494 23.61 0.05 -16.49
N THR A 495 23.02 -0.25 -17.62
CA THR A 495 23.71 -0.63 -18.87
C THR A 495 24.13 0.55 -19.73
N LEU A 496 23.63 1.75 -19.49
CA LEU A 496 23.85 2.91 -20.34
C LEU A 496 25.06 3.74 -19.88
N ASP A 497 25.86 4.19 -20.83
CA ASP A 497 27.00 5.08 -20.57
C ASP A 497 26.58 6.55 -20.41
N GLN A 498 25.41 6.90 -20.97
CA GLN A 498 24.84 8.24 -20.87
C GLN A 498 23.43 8.16 -20.28
N PRO A 499 23.03 9.13 -19.46
CA PRO A 499 21.70 9.14 -18.87
C PRO A 499 20.63 9.43 -19.93
N ARG A 500 19.54 8.70 -19.88
CA ARG A 500 18.33 8.97 -20.66
C ARG A 500 17.69 10.28 -20.21
N THR A 501 16.89 10.88 -21.10
CA THR A 501 16.22 12.16 -20.87
C THR A 501 14.71 12.05 -21.11
N ASP A 502 14.16 10.84 -21.08
CA ASP A 502 12.74 10.56 -21.32
C ASP A 502 11.97 10.22 -20.02
N GLU A 503 12.49 10.62 -18.87
CA GLU A 503 11.89 10.43 -17.54
C GLU A 503 10.47 11.02 -17.42
N ARG A 504 10.14 11.98 -18.28
CA ARG A 504 8.82 12.63 -18.33
C ARG A 504 7.86 11.99 -19.34
N ALA A 505 8.28 10.94 -20.05
CA ALA A 505 7.44 10.28 -21.06
C ALA A 505 6.43 9.28 -20.48
N LEU A 506 6.33 9.19 -19.15
CA LEU A 506 5.39 8.30 -18.48
C LEU A 506 3.97 8.88 -18.47
N ASP A 507 2.99 8.10 -18.89
CA ASP A 507 1.60 8.59 -19.05
C ASP A 507 1.02 9.11 -17.73
N PHE A 508 1.36 8.49 -16.60
CA PHE A 508 0.88 8.95 -15.30
C PHE A 508 1.40 10.33 -14.90
N LEU A 509 2.49 10.83 -15.51
CA LEU A 509 3.00 12.19 -15.30
C LEU A 509 2.26 13.23 -16.15
N HIS A 510 1.70 12.78 -17.28
CA HIS A 510 1.02 13.63 -18.24
C HIS A 510 -0.48 13.77 -17.96
N ILE A 511 -0.93 13.42 -16.77
CA ILE A 511 -2.31 13.66 -16.33
C ILE A 511 -2.53 15.16 -16.01
N THR A 512 -2.00 16.07 -16.83
CA THR A 512 -2.58 17.40 -16.98
C THR A 512 -3.67 17.25 -18.04
N ARG A 513 -4.85 16.91 -17.59
CA ARG A 513 -6.00 16.93 -18.48
C ARG A 513 -6.39 18.38 -18.72
N ASN A 514 -6.63 18.69 -19.98
CA ASN A 514 -7.20 19.97 -20.38
C ASN A 514 -8.71 19.83 -20.55
N MET A 515 -9.40 20.96 -20.55
CA MET A 515 -10.81 20.95 -20.94
C MET A 515 -10.95 20.35 -22.33
N GLY A 516 -11.86 19.37 -22.50
CA GLY A 516 -12.07 18.64 -23.73
C GLY A 516 -11.31 17.33 -23.87
N ASP A 517 -10.31 17.06 -23.04
CA ASP A 517 -9.63 15.74 -23.01
C ASP A 517 -10.57 14.64 -22.50
N PRO A 518 -10.44 13.39 -22.97
CA PRO A 518 -11.22 12.29 -22.44
C PRO A 518 -10.86 12.00 -20.98
N VAL A 519 -11.88 11.76 -20.14
CA VAL A 519 -11.73 11.32 -18.77
C VAL A 519 -11.41 9.83 -18.74
N LYS A 520 -10.36 9.44 -18.06
CA LYS A 520 -9.99 8.04 -17.87
C LYS A 520 -10.25 7.59 -16.43
N TYR A 521 -10.46 6.28 -16.26
CA TYR A 521 -10.50 5.68 -14.92
C TYR A 521 -9.16 5.92 -14.21
N GLY A 522 -9.23 6.37 -12.95
CA GLY A 522 -8.07 6.75 -12.17
C GLY A 522 -7.56 8.19 -12.37
N ASP A 523 -8.04 8.91 -13.38
CA ASP A 523 -7.72 10.34 -13.53
C ASP A 523 -8.33 11.15 -12.39
N LEU A 524 -7.54 12.06 -11.83
CA LEU A 524 -8.03 13.00 -10.82
C LEU A 524 -8.81 14.15 -11.45
N PHE A 525 -9.94 14.49 -10.85
CA PHE A 525 -10.80 15.57 -11.28
C PHE A 525 -11.49 16.26 -10.09
N PHE A 526 -12.02 17.45 -10.33
CA PHE A 526 -12.97 18.11 -9.45
C PHE A 526 -14.39 18.01 -9.99
N LEU A 527 -15.37 17.94 -9.11
CA LEU A 527 -16.78 18.07 -9.46
C LEU A 527 -17.31 19.41 -8.97
N ARG A 528 -17.75 20.24 -9.90
CA ARG A 528 -18.41 21.52 -9.61
C ARG A 528 -19.88 21.45 -9.97
N ASN A 529 -20.77 21.69 -9.01
CA ASN A 529 -22.20 21.65 -9.25
C ASN A 529 -22.70 22.87 -10.05
N GLN A 530 -23.97 22.82 -10.49
CA GLN A 530 -24.62 23.90 -11.25
C GLN A 530 -24.69 25.25 -10.53
N HIS A 531 -24.43 25.27 -9.22
CA HIS A 531 -24.43 26.50 -8.40
C HIS A 531 -22.99 27.02 -8.18
N GLY A 532 -22.02 26.48 -8.88
CA GLY A 532 -20.63 26.93 -8.82
C GLY A 532 -19.81 26.42 -7.64
N LYS A 533 -20.36 25.50 -6.83
CA LYS A 533 -19.66 24.94 -5.67
C LYS A 533 -19.04 23.58 -5.97
N TYR A 534 -17.92 23.31 -5.32
CA TYR A 534 -17.18 22.06 -5.50
C TYR A 534 -17.58 21.01 -4.45
N LEU A 535 -17.67 19.75 -4.88
CA LEU A 535 -17.67 18.63 -3.96
C LEU A 535 -16.34 18.61 -3.24
N SER A 536 -16.33 18.73 -1.92
CA SER A 536 -15.13 18.76 -1.10
C SER A 536 -15.01 17.52 -0.23
N ALA A 537 -13.78 17.21 0.19
CA ALA A 537 -13.55 16.25 1.23
C ALA A 537 -13.70 16.93 2.60
N PHE A 538 -14.02 16.11 3.57
CA PHE A 538 -14.24 16.49 4.96
C PHE A 538 -13.10 17.27 5.66
N LYS A 539 -11.95 17.44 5.01
CA LYS A 539 -10.71 17.94 5.61
C LYS A 539 -10.78 19.33 6.24
N HIS A 540 -11.75 20.15 5.83
CA HIS A 540 -11.79 21.57 6.18
C HIS A 540 -12.93 22.00 7.10
N GLY A 541 -13.83 21.12 7.49
CA GLY A 541 -15.04 21.49 8.23
C GLY A 541 -15.29 20.79 9.55
N TRP A 542 -14.31 20.14 10.15
CA TRP A 542 -14.51 19.29 11.33
C TRP A 542 -15.25 19.97 12.47
N LYS A 543 -14.94 21.17 12.77
CA LYS A 543 -15.62 21.92 13.84
C LYS A 543 -17.07 22.26 13.48
N THR A 544 -17.29 22.64 12.23
CA THR A 544 -18.59 22.97 11.67
C THR A 544 -19.40 21.70 11.37
N ALA A 545 -18.74 20.69 10.79
CA ALA A 545 -19.42 19.45 10.43
C ALA A 545 -19.86 18.63 11.67
N ALA A 546 -19.10 18.61 12.75
CA ALA A 546 -19.52 17.94 13.97
C ALA A 546 -20.73 18.63 14.63
N GLU A 547 -20.81 19.93 14.57
CA GLU A 547 -21.93 20.72 15.09
C GLU A 547 -23.18 20.62 14.21
N ASP A 548 -23.01 20.51 12.89
CA ASP A 548 -24.10 20.41 11.90
C ASP A 548 -24.60 18.97 11.70
N ILE A 549 -23.77 17.96 11.94
CA ILE A 549 -24.03 16.52 11.72
C ILE A 549 -24.93 15.92 12.81
N LEU A 550 -24.80 16.39 14.03
CA LEU A 550 -25.36 15.75 15.22
C LEU A 550 -26.85 15.51 15.23
N PRO A 551 -27.71 16.36 14.64
CA PRO A 551 -29.18 16.14 14.69
C PRO A 551 -29.67 14.98 13.82
N ASN A 552 -28.97 14.64 12.73
CA ASN A 552 -29.42 13.60 11.79
C ASN A 552 -28.60 12.29 11.86
N ALA A 553 -27.32 12.36 12.13
CA ALA A 553 -26.49 11.17 12.30
C ALA A 553 -26.97 10.24 13.43
N SER A 554 -27.70 10.78 14.42
CA SER A 554 -28.28 9.99 15.50
C SER A 554 -29.39 9.04 15.08
N LYS A 555 -30.01 9.25 13.91
CA LYS A 555 -31.07 8.37 13.39
C LYS A 555 -30.56 7.22 12.56
N ASP A 556 -29.45 7.45 11.82
CA ASP A 556 -28.95 6.54 10.78
C ASP A 556 -27.82 5.63 11.26
N ILE A 557 -27.15 6.00 12.33
CA ILE A 557 -25.97 5.28 12.84
C ILE A 557 -26.31 4.01 13.64
N GLY A 558 -27.57 3.78 13.95
CA GLY A 558 -28.01 2.71 14.86
C GLY A 558 -27.71 1.27 14.44
N SER A 559 -27.62 0.97 13.15
CA SER A 559 -27.39 -0.39 12.66
C SER A 559 -26.04 -0.64 11.98
N ASP A 560 -25.34 0.40 11.49
CA ASP A 560 -24.18 0.26 10.62
C ASP A 560 -22.95 1.08 11.06
N LEU A 561 -22.77 1.28 12.34
CA LEU A 561 -21.60 1.92 12.95
C LEU A 561 -20.25 1.29 12.57
N ASN A 562 -20.31 0.13 11.94
CA ASN A 562 -19.15 -0.56 11.38
C ASN A 562 -18.67 0.03 10.03
N LEU A 563 -19.43 0.94 9.43
CA LEU A 563 -19.14 1.58 8.16
C LEU A 563 -18.75 3.03 8.45
N ALA A 564 -17.55 3.26 8.93
CA ALA A 564 -17.08 4.60 9.17
C ALA A 564 -17.29 5.45 7.91
N ALA A 565 -18.15 6.43 8.04
CA ALA A 565 -18.56 7.29 6.96
C ALA A 565 -18.09 8.72 7.21
N PHE A 566 -17.55 9.34 6.17
CA PHE A 566 -17.22 10.75 6.15
C PHE A 566 -18.24 11.50 5.32
N PHE A 567 -18.43 12.76 5.65
CA PHE A 567 -19.50 13.55 5.06
C PHE A 567 -18.92 14.45 3.95
N PRO A 568 -19.33 14.28 2.69
CA PRO A 568 -19.03 15.25 1.65
C PRO A 568 -19.76 16.56 1.93
N THR A 569 -19.07 17.67 1.71
CA THR A 569 -19.61 19.00 1.82
C THR A 569 -19.41 19.77 0.51
N LEU A 570 -20.04 20.93 0.39
CA LEU A 570 -19.82 21.84 -0.73
C LEU A 570 -18.98 23.03 -0.32
N GLY A 571 -17.85 23.22 -0.99
CA GLY A 571 -16.92 24.32 -0.78
C GLY A 571 -16.93 25.34 -1.93
N ASN A 572 -16.63 26.60 -1.64
CA ASN A 572 -16.45 27.63 -2.66
C ASN A 572 -15.05 27.53 -3.32
N SER A 573 -14.01 27.33 -2.52
CA SER A 573 -12.62 27.20 -2.93
C SER A 573 -12.02 25.85 -2.54
N GLU A 574 -12.64 25.14 -1.62
CA GLU A 574 -12.22 23.83 -1.15
C GLU A 574 -12.73 22.77 -2.11
N LYS A 575 -11.82 21.96 -2.62
CA LYS A 575 -12.09 20.97 -3.66
C LYS A 575 -11.53 19.62 -3.23
N ALA A 576 -12.34 18.58 -3.32
CA ALA A 576 -11.83 17.22 -3.23
C ALA A 576 -11.36 16.76 -4.61
N ALA A 577 -10.15 16.31 -4.72
CA ALA A 577 -9.73 15.55 -5.88
C ALA A 577 -10.39 14.18 -5.85
N LEU A 578 -11.14 13.85 -6.89
CA LEU A 578 -11.91 12.63 -7.05
C LEU A 578 -11.39 11.84 -8.24
N PHE A 579 -11.70 10.58 -8.31
CA PHE A 579 -11.48 9.76 -9.50
C PHE A 579 -12.59 8.72 -9.65
N PHE A 580 -12.78 8.26 -10.89
CA PHE A 580 -13.66 7.15 -11.18
C PHE A 580 -12.90 5.83 -11.18
N LEU A 581 -13.49 4.80 -10.58
CA LEU A 581 -12.99 3.44 -10.64
C LEU A 581 -13.97 2.54 -11.38
N ASN A 582 -13.41 1.62 -12.17
CA ASN A 582 -14.15 0.54 -12.79
C ASN A 582 -13.65 -0.79 -12.23
N HIS A 583 -14.56 -1.71 -11.96
CA HIS A 583 -14.23 -3.07 -11.52
C HIS A 583 -14.01 -4.05 -12.68
N ASP A 584 -14.31 -3.64 -13.91
CA ASP A 584 -14.10 -4.49 -15.10
C ASP A 584 -12.68 -4.30 -15.64
N PRO A 585 -11.78 -5.28 -15.48
CA PRO A 585 -10.37 -5.17 -15.89
C PRO A 585 -10.16 -5.10 -17.41
N ASP A 586 -11.17 -5.51 -18.19
CA ASP A 586 -11.08 -5.56 -19.66
C ASP A 586 -11.69 -4.34 -20.35
N ARG A 587 -12.31 -3.44 -19.59
CA ARG A 587 -12.87 -2.21 -20.15
C ARG A 587 -11.79 -1.24 -20.63
N PRO A 588 -12.11 -0.45 -21.68
CA PRO A 588 -11.26 0.66 -22.10
C PRO A 588 -10.96 1.61 -20.94
N SER A 589 -9.79 2.23 -20.96
CA SER A 589 -9.39 3.20 -19.93
C SER A 589 -10.27 4.46 -19.88
N GLU A 590 -11.00 4.77 -20.97
CA GLU A 590 -11.87 5.93 -21.06
C GLU A 590 -13.24 5.67 -20.40
N VAL A 591 -13.68 6.61 -19.59
CA VAL A 591 -15.03 6.60 -19.03
C VAL A 591 -16.03 7.03 -20.09
N LYS A 592 -17.12 6.29 -20.22
CA LYS A 592 -18.17 6.54 -21.22
C LYS A 592 -19.51 6.92 -20.57
N ASN A 593 -20.34 7.58 -21.36
CA ASN A 593 -21.72 7.83 -20.97
C ASN A 593 -22.44 6.51 -20.64
N ASN A 594 -23.17 6.49 -19.54
CA ASN A 594 -23.86 5.34 -18.95
C ASN A 594 -22.96 4.26 -18.31
N ASP A 595 -21.66 4.52 -18.14
CA ASP A 595 -20.82 3.61 -17.35
C ASP A 595 -21.28 3.57 -15.87
N ARG A 596 -21.24 2.36 -15.33
CA ARG A 596 -21.42 2.10 -13.88
C ARG A 596 -20.04 2.09 -13.24
N LEU A 597 -19.86 2.90 -12.18
CA LEU A 597 -18.54 3.14 -11.60
C LEU A 597 -18.65 3.53 -10.12
N TRP A 598 -17.52 3.51 -9.45
CA TRP A 598 -17.37 4.15 -8.14
C TRP A 598 -16.80 5.55 -8.31
N VAL A 599 -17.27 6.46 -7.47
CA VAL A 599 -16.69 7.81 -7.27
C VAL A 599 -15.89 7.77 -5.97
N VAL A 600 -14.60 8.04 -6.06
CA VAL A 600 -13.68 7.88 -4.92
C VAL A 600 -12.95 9.18 -4.67
N SER A 601 -12.87 9.59 -3.40
CA SER A 601 -12.03 10.72 -3.00
C SER A 601 -10.57 10.29 -2.93
N SER A 602 -9.68 11.08 -3.51
CA SER A 602 -8.23 10.91 -3.35
C SER A 602 -7.69 11.58 -2.10
N GLU A 603 -8.53 12.33 -1.42
CA GLU A 603 -8.15 12.99 -0.19
C GLU A 603 -8.53 12.12 0.99
N ALA A 604 -7.52 11.71 1.73
CA ALA A 604 -7.71 10.99 2.96
C ALA A 604 -8.54 11.83 3.94
N GLY A 605 -9.71 11.39 4.29
CA GLY A 605 -10.46 11.86 5.46
C GLY A 605 -9.67 11.52 6.73
N LEU A 606 -10.04 10.46 7.46
CA LEU A 606 -9.22 9.92 8.56
C LEU A 606 -8.16 8.94 8.07
N GLY A 607 -7.95 8.78 6.77
CA GLY A 607 -6.82 8.03 6.29
C GLY A 607 -6.93 7.33 4.99
N ALA A 608 -7.98 6.99 4.40
CA ALA A 608 -8.00 6.30 3.14
C ALA A 608 -8.98 6.94 2.17
N TYR A 609 -8.99 6.44 0.98
CA TYR A 609 -9.93 6.81 -0.03
C TYR A 609 -11.30 6.39 0.37
N ASP A 610 -12.22 7.30 0.19
CA ASP A 610 -13.56 7.11 0.62
C ASP A 610 -14.45 7.00 -0.61
N PHE A 611 -15.20 5.91 -0.68
CA PHE A 611 -16.17 5.65 -1.72
C PHE A 611 -17.44 6.44 -1.47
N LEU A 612 -17.76 7.34 -2.38
CA LEU A 612 -19.00 8.10 -2.30
C LEU A 612 -20.21 7.17 -2.45
N GLY A 613 -21.06 7.13 -1.47
CA GLY A 613 -22.26 6.30 -1.48
C GLY A 613 -23.47 6.96 -0.85
N ALA A 614 -24.65 6.47 -1.18
CA ALA A 614 -25.90 6.90 -0.59
C ALA A 614 -26.29 6.03 0.61
N TRP A 615 -26.93 6.64 1.61
CA TRP A 615 -27.43 5.92 2.78
C TRP A 615 -28.85 5.40 2.55
N ALA A 616 -29.16 4.20 3.06
CA ALA A 616 -30.42 3.52 2.75
C ALA A 616 -31.67 4.24 3.23
N ASP A 617 -31.61 4.91 4.39
CA ASP A 617 -32.79 5.40 5.08
C ASP A 617 -33.01 6.91 4.97
N SER A 618 -31.97 7.68 4.66
CA SER A 618 -32.05 9.16 4.69
C SER A 618 -31.80 9.84 3.35
N HIS A 619 -31.36 9.11 2.33
CA HIS A 619 -30.85 9.63 1.05
C HIS A 619 -29.59 10.48 1.15
N ASP A 620 -29.03 10.67 2.35
CA ASP A 620 -27.77 11.40 2.53
C ASP A 620 -26.62 10.64 1.90
N CYS A 621 -25.61 11.36 1.46
CA CYS A 621 -24.40 10.75 0.89
C CYS A 621 -23.25 10.83 1.88
N TYR A 622 -22.41 9.79 1.85
CA TYR A 622 -21.23 9.64 2.69
C TYR A 622 -20.04 9.14 1.88
N TYR A 623 -18.85 9.45 2.32
CA TYR A 623 -17.66 8.70 1.92
C TYR A 623 -17.47 7.53 2.87
N TYR A 624 -17.49 6.34 2.32
CA TYR A 624 -17.26 5.09 3.05
C TYR A 624 -15.78 4.71 2.90
N ASN A 625 -15.13 4.34 3.98
CA ASN A 625 -13.73 3.92 3.99
C ASN A 625 -13.49 2.51 3.41
N THR A 626 -14.51 1.86 2.94
CA THR A 626 -14.46 0.57 2.26
C THR A 626 -15.53 0.51 1.18
N TYR A 627 -15.35 -0.31 0.16
CA TYR A 627 -16.46 -0.67 -0.70
C TYR A 627 -17.41 -1.64 0.01
N LEU A 628 -18.69 -1.47 -0.26
CA LEU A 628 -19.76 -2.32 0.26
C LEU A 628 -19.94 -3.51 -0.66
N GLU A 629 -20.44 -4.61 -0.13
CA GLU A 629 -20.63 -5.84 -0.87
C GLU A 629 -22.08 -6.33 -0.87
N GLY A 630 -22.40 -7.19 -1.82
CA GLY A 630 -23.71 -7.77 -1.96
C GLY A 630 -24.77 -6.72 -2.30
N LYS A 631 -25.88 -6.70 -1.59
CA LYS A 631 -26.99 -5.75 -1.83
C LYS A 631 -26.61 -4.30 -1.52
N ASP A 632 -25.64 -4.11 -0.63
CA ASP A 632 -25.21 -2.78 -0.21
C ASP A 632 -24.24 -2.13 -1.18
N GLU A 633 -23.61 -2.92 -2.07
CA GLU A 633 -22.73 -2.41 -3.13
C GLU A 633 -23.40 -1.35 -4.00
N GLU A 634 -24.68 -1.53 -4.30
CA GLU A 634 -25.45 -0.59 -5.11
C GLU A 634 -25.53 0.83 -4.52
N LYS A 635 -25.34 0.98 -3.19
CA LYS A 635 -25.26 2.28 -2.52
C LYS A 635 -24.08 3.12 -2.99
N GLN A 636 -22.97 2.48 -3.36
CA GLN A 636 -21.71 3.11 -3.79
C GLN A 636 -21.54 3.14 -5.31
N ILE A 637 -22.38 2.45 -6.07
CA ILE A 637 -22.31 2.44 -7.53
C ILE A 637 -23.13 3.58 -8.10
N TRP A 638 -22.50 4.31 -9.01
CA TRP A 638 -23.11 5.44 -9.71
C TRP A 638 -23.07 5.17 -11.22
N THR A 639 -24.15 5.52 -11.91
CA THR A 639 -24.16 5.62 -13.37
C THR A 639 -23.87 7.06 -13.74
N VAL A 640 -22.81 7.28 -14.51
CA VAL A 640 -22.51 8.60 -15.07
C VAL A 640 -23.34 8.84 -16.32
N GLN A 641 -24.08 9.95 -16.37
CA GLN A 641 -24.92 10.30 -17.50
C GLN A 641 -24.62 11.73 -17.97
N LYS A 642 -24.29 11.89 -19.23
CA LYS A 642 -24.11 13.23 -19.82
C LYS A 642 -25.45 13.97 -19.87
N VAL A 643 -25.45 15.23 -19.48
CA VAL A 643 -26.65 16.10 -19.55
C VAL A 643 -27.14 16.26 -20.98
N ASN A 644 -26.22 16.36 -21.93
CA ASN A 644 -26.52 16.48 -23.37
C ASN A 644 -26.93 15.16 -24.02
N LYS A 645 -26.90 14.03 -23.30
CA LYS A 645 -27.24 12.68 -23.75
C LYS A 645 -26.46 12.16 -24.97
N VAL A 646 -25.31 12.76 -25.27
CA VAL A 646 -24.46 12.33 -26.39
C VAL A 646 -23.65 11.10 -25.94
N ASP A 647 -23.76 10.02 -26.70
CA ASP A 647 -22.96 8.82 -26.47
C ASP A 647 -21.47 9.06 -26.75
N GLY A 648 -20.63 8.24 -26.11
CA GLY A 648 -19.19 8.30 -26.28
C GLY A 648 -18.44 8.63 -25.01
N PRO A 649 -17.12 8.87 -25.10
CA PRO A 649 -16.28 9.13 -23.97
C PRO A 649 -16.69 10.41 -23.22
N LEU A 650 -16.55 10.34 -21.92
CA LEU A 650 -16.68 11.51 -21.04
C LEU A 650 -15.47 12.42 -21.25
N ARG A 651 -15.69 13.73 -21.23
CA ARG A 651 -14.62 14.72 -21.41
C ARG A 651 -14.60 15.71 -20.26
N TYR A 652 -13.44 16.24 -19.94
CA TYR A 652 -13.33 17.38 -19.02
C TYR A 652 -14.12 18.57 -19.59
N GLY A 653 -14.97 19.14 -18.74
CA GLY A 653 -15.94 20.16 -19.14
C GLY A 653 -17.33 19.62 -19.40
N ASP A 654 -17.50 18.32 -19.55
CA ASP A 654 -18.82 17.72 -19.65
C ASP A 654 -19.62 17.95 -18.36
N GLN A 655 -20.90 18.25 -18.57
CA GLN A 655 -21.90 18.25 -17.51
C GLN A 655 -22.50 16.87 -17.39
N ILE A 656 -22.52 16.34 -16.17
CA ILE A 656 -22.98 14.98 -15.89
C ILE A 656 -23.98 14.93 -14.76
N TYR A 657 -24.82 13.92 -14.77
CA TYR A 657 -25.51 13.41 -13.61
C TYR A 657 -24.79 12.18 -13.09
N LEU A 658 -24.72 12.04 -11.77
CA LEU A 658 -24.34 10.81 -11.10
C LEU A 658 -25.62 10.19 -10.51
N VAL A 659 -26.08 9.11 -11.13
CA VAL A 659 -27.32 8.42 -10.74
C VAL A 659 -26.97 7.23 -9.86
N ASN A 660 -27.47 7.23 -8.62
CA ASN A 660 -27.18 6.16 -7.67
C ASN A 660 -27.89 4.86 -8.05
N GLN A 661 -27.24 3.73 -7.94
CA GLN A 661 -27.82 2.44 -8.34
C GLN A 661 -28.79 1.87 -7.29
N PHE A 662 -28.61 2.17 -6.03
CA PHE A 662 -29.55 1.80 -4.97
C PHE A 662 -30.86 2.60 -5.10
N TYR A 663 -30.75 3.91 -5.36
CA TYR A 663 -31.88 4.80 -5.64
C TYR A 663 -31.97 5.08 -7.15
N LYS A 664 -32.39 4.13 -7.93
CA LYS A 664 -32.29 4.02 -9.40
C LYS A 664 -32.69 5.24 -10.25
N ASP A 665 -33.43 6.18 -9.67
CA ASP A 665 -33.90 7.41 -10.32
C ASP A 665 -33.43 8.69 -9.62
N GLN A 666 -32.55 8.56 -8.63
CA GLN A 666 -32.04 9.69 -7.87
C GLN A 666 -30.59 10.05 -8.24
N ARG A 667 -30.32 11.32 -8.25
CA ARG A 667 -29.05 11.91 -8.65
C ARG A 667 -28.34 12.51 -7.45
N LEU A 668 -27.02 12.51 -7.49
CA LEU A 668 -26.19 13.26 -6.54
C LEU A 668 -26.54 14.73 -6.59
N THR A 669 -26.89 15.31 -5.45
CA THR A 669 -27.33 16.70 -5.34
C THR A 669 -26.93 17.31 -4.02
N ARG A 670 -26.99 18.64 -3.94
CA ARG A 670 -26.90 19.33 -2.66
C ARG A 670 -28.18 19.16 -1.85
N ASP A 671 -28.03 19.11 -0.56
CA ASP A 671 -29.14 19.15 0.38
C ASP A 671 -29.02 20.40 1.26
N THR A 672 -30.04 21.23 1.23
CA THR A 672 -30.09 22.50 1.97
C THR A 672 -30.84 22.42 3.29
N ARG A 673 -31.21 21.22 3.74
CA ARG A 673 -32.00 21.00 4.97
C ARG A 673 -31.27 21.38 6.26
N LEU A 674 -29.94 21.52 6.24
CA LEU A 674 -29.13 21.83 7.41
C LEU A 674 -28.53 23.25 7.35
N LEU A 675 -28.47 23.91 8.49
CA LEU A 675 -28.41 25.38 8.69
C LEU A 675 -27.12 26.07 8.23
N GLN A 676 -25.98 25.43 8.02
CA GLN A 676 -24.72 26.09 7.70
C GLN A 676 -23.86 25.38 6.64
N GLY A 677 -24.13 24.14 6.33
CA GLY A 677 -23.40 23.37 5.34
C GLY A 677 -24.34 22.95 4.22
N GLU A 678 -23.92 23.11 2.99
CA GLU A 678 -24.59 22.45 1.90
C GLU A 678 -24.18 20.98 1.92
N TRP A 679 -25.08 20.20 2.37
CA TRP A 679 -24.96 18.75 2.49
C TRP A 679 -25.10 18.06 1.14
N ILE A 680 -24.67 16.83 1.02
CA ILE A 680 -24.79 16.03 -0.19
C ILE A 680 -25.76 14.89 0.05
N ALA A 681 -26.72 14.77 -0.86
CA ALA A 681 -27.75 13.73 -0.81
C ALA A 681 -28.07 13.21 -2.22
N THR A 682 -28.99 12.26 -2.31
CA THR A 682 -29.61 11.86 -3.57
C THR A 682 -31.03 12.39 -3.63
N ALA A 683 -31.48 12.86 -4.79
CA ALA A 683 -32.86 13.27 -5.03
C ALA A 683 -33.26 13.09 -6.50
N LYS A 684 -34.58 12.97 -6.74
CA LYS A 684 -35.15 13.05 -8.09
C LYS A 684 -34.97 14.46 -8.63
N GLY A 685 -34.45 14.58 -9.86
CA GLY A 685 -34.17 15.86 -10.47
C GLY A 685 -32.98 16.61 -9.87
N GLY A 686 -32.03 15.90 -9.25
CA GLY A 686 -30.86 16.47 -8.63
C GLY A 686 -29.91 17.21 -9.58
N ASP A 687 -28.89 17.85 -9.00
CA ASP A 687 -27.93 18.71 -9.68
C ASP A 687 -27.16 18.00 -10.80
N TYR A 688 -26.76 18.76 -11.81
CA TYR A 688 -25.65 18.33 -12.66
C TYR A 688 -24.32 18.85 -12.11
N TRP A 689 -23.25 18.11 -12.49
CA TRP A 689 -21.88 18.38 -12.07
C TRP A 689 -21.00 18.54 -13.31
N THR A 690 -20.15 19.56 -13.32
CA THR A 690 -19.12 19.74 -14.33
C THR A 690 -17.86 19.07 -13.86
N ILE A 691 -17.26 18.23 -14.71
CA ILE A 691 -15.96 17.61 -14.44
C ILE A 691 -14.87 18.61 -14.83
N GLU A 692 -14.05 19.00 -13.86
CA GLU A 692 -12.94 19.90 -14.08
C GLU A 692 -11.60 19.20 -13.82
N PRO A 693 -10.56 19.42 -14.65
CA PRO A 693 -9.25 18.85 -14.40
C PRO A 693 -8.64 19.43 -13.12
N VAL A 694 -7.87 18.63 -12.41
CA VAL A 694 -7.05 19.10 -11.29
C VAL A 694 -5.89 19.90 -11.88
N PRO A 695 -5.73 21.21 -11.55
CA PRO A 695 -4.56 21.98 -11.98
C PRO A 695 -3.30 21.42 -11.29
N ARG A 696 -2.17 21.59 -11.95
CA ARG A 696 -0.86 21.27 -11.38
C ARG A 696 -0.53 22.12 -10.16
#